data_841aaa6d37e956fce9a0ff354139aee3
#
_entry.id   841aaa6d37e956fce9a0ff354139aee3
#
_cell.length_a   1.000
_cell.length_b   1.000
_cell.length_c   1.000
_cell.angle_alpha   90.00
_cell.angle_beta   90.00
_cell.angle_gamma   90.00
#
_symmetry.space_group_name_H-M   'P 1'
#
loop_
_entity.id
_entity.type
_entity.pdbx_description
1 polymer ?
#
loop_
_entity_poly.entity_id
_entity_poly.type
_entity_poly.pdbx_seq_one_letter_code
_entity_poly.pdbx_strand_id
1 'polypeptide(L)'
;MHSLIQDLQFTLRLIRKRAGMTILVLAALGLGIGLNSAIFSAVNAIILRPLPIHEPDRVVWLHSRVNRTGGQLGTSYADFLDWKAQSHLFESMAAMYFFSATLSGQGPPEHIKLVGISASGFDVWGIQTASGRNFTNADDEPGANRVVILTYAFWQHHFGGDPSILGKDLVLDDRQYTVIGVLQPTPINALMYSDVYVTNGPLLNQPHIMERDTRWFFPLGRMKPNISIAQAQAEMDTIASRLASQYPATTKDMGIRVESMTENLTSGNGKPLLFLILASSLIFLLAVLNVMTIFLAGALERAQELSVRLALGSPRSILLRQLLLQALMLAIVGTGLGLLFAKLGLVYFLDRFPNAAQRFHETNIDLRVIAVTLAMTLCTTLASTLVPALYAFRLKIGNELRGEPGSSNRRGSLPRGILILSEVAFASGLALVAGLLIKSLYEVEKVDLGFNPHNVFSFQITPPLNRYKEPEKQLSLYKAAVEKLGSLPAMQSVSGISSLPLTSQALVNSMDPDSQSPLFGKPLLVEEESILPGFFQVMRLPIFQGRDFTNADRQGTSPVVLVDDVLAAKLWPSQSPLGKHLRMALFTGEPGPWREVIGVVKEIKHFGPERQVKWMQVYVPQYQDPSPALSFVVNTTLSNDAAKNAALKALQEVDRDLPVESFETLDGYLNRNYLSGRHASLTLLTAFAGIGILSALSGIYGVVANAVTQRRREIAIRMALGATPIRTAFLVSRLGLLATIGGVLIGSVIVISLSRVLSSMLYGVTALDPTIYILSATLVILLAIIASIVPLMRLFRFNIQQILRQ
;
A
#
# COMPACT_ATOMS: atom_id res chain seq x y z
N MET A 1 -39.19 29.39 19.07
CA MET A 1 -38.72 28.15 19.72
C MET A 1 -39.79 27.05 19.75
N HIS A 2 -41.05 27.33 20.11
CA HIS A 2 -42.14 26.35 20.15
C HIS A 2 -42.37 25.60 18.84
N SER A 3 -42.26 26.24 17.68
CA SER A 3 -42.44 25.61 16.35
C SER A 3 -41.32 24.60 16.01
N LEU A 4 -40.06 24.85 16.44
CA LEU A 4 -38.95 23.94 16.21
C LEU A 4 -39.06 22.66 17.04
N ILE A 5 -39.50 22.78 18.31
CA ILE A 5 -39.73 21.60 19.19
C ILE A 5 -40.84 20.72 18.64
N GLN A 6 -41.91 21.33 18.11
CA GLN A 6 -43.01 20.60 17.48
C GLN A 6 -42.56 19.88 16.19
N ASP A 7 -41.76 20.55 15.35
CA ASP A 7 -41.17 19.95 14.13
C ASP A 7 -40.25 18.78 14.49
N LEU A 8 -39.46 18.90 15.57
CA LEU A 8 -38.55 17.83 16.04
C LEU A 8 -39.31 16.61 16.53
N GLN A 9 -40.37 16.82 17.33
CA GLN A 9 -41.25 15.75 17.83
C GLN A 9 -41.99 15.04 16.68
N PHE A 10 -42.45 15.81 15.70
CA PHE A 10 -43.08 15.28 14.51
C PHE A 10 -42.11 14.43 13.71
N THR A 11 -40.89 14.89 13.49
CA THR A 11 -39.83 14.18 12.80
C THR A 11 -39.47 12.86 13.49
N LEU A 12 -39.33 12.86 14.84
CA LEU A 12 -39.06 11.66 15.62
C LEU A 12 -40.16 10.60 15.52
N ARG A 13 -41.43 11.02 15.57
CA ARG A 13 -42.57 10.10 15.35
C ARG A 13 -42.57 9.49 13.96
N LEU A 14 -42.19 10.29 12.96
CA LEU A 14 -42.09 9.85 11.57
C LEU A 14 -40.99 8.83 11.37
N ILE A 15 -39.80 9.08 11.92
CA ILE A 15 -38.65 8.18 11.90
C ILE A 15 -39.02 6.82 12.53
N ARG A 16 -39.68 6.82 13.67
CA ARG A 16 -40.15 5.60 14.34
C ARG A 16 -41.25 4.87 13.54
N LYS A 17 -42.18 5.59 12.93
CA LYS A 17 -43.27 4.98 12.11
C LYS A 17 -42.76 4.30 10.84
N ARG A 18 -41.58 4.74 10.34
CA ARG A 18 -40.96 4.22 9.11
C ARG A 18 -39.61 3.56 9.41
N ALA A 19 -39.52 2.75 10.45
CA ALA A 19 -38.28 2.15 10.93
C ALA A 19 -37.44 1.46 9.82
N GLY A 20 -38.07 0.71 8.91
CA GLY A 20 -37.36 0.04 7.82
C GLY A 20 -36.61 1.00 6.87
N MET A 21 -37.27 2.10 6.46
CA MET A 21 -36.64 3.15 5.66
C MET A 21 -35.55 3.87 6.43
N THR A 22 -35.78 4.12 7.70
CA THR A 22 -34.80 4.78 8.58
C THR A 22 -33.51 3.97 8.70
N ILE A 23 -33.63 2.65 8.93
CA ILE A 23 -32.47 1.74 9.01
C ILE A 23 -31.69 1.74 7.69
N LEU A 24 -32.35 1.68 6.55
CA LEU A 24 -31.69 1.72 5.23
C LEU A 24 -30.93 3.04 5.02
N VAL A 25 -31.53 4.17 5.39
CA VAL A 25 -30.87 5.49 5.31
C VAL A 25 -29.66 5.55 6.24
N LEU A 26 -29.80 5.11 7.48
CA LEU A 26 -28.71 5.10 8.46
C LEU A 26 -27.57 4.16 8.03
N ALA A 27 -27.89 2.99 7.48
CA ALA A 27 -26.90 2.07 6.95
C ALA A 27 -26.14 2.68 5.74
N ALA A 28 -26.87 3.27 4.79
CA ALA A 28 -26.27 3.93 3.63
C ALA A 28 -25.36 5.10 4.03
N LEU A 29 -25.82 5.96 4.95
CA LEU A 29 -25.04 7.07 5.49
C LEU A 29 -23.86 6.60 6.30
N GLY A 30 -24.08 5.65 7.22
CA GLY A 30 -23.03 5.12 8.08
C GLY A 30 -21.90 4.48 7.28
N LEU A 31 -22.21 3.67 6.29
CA LEU A 31 -21.22 3.06 5.42
C LEU A 31 -20.57 4.08 4.48
N GLY A 32 -21.37 4.94 3.83
CA GLY A 32 -20.86 5.92 2.87
C GLY A 32 -19.95 6.98 3.50
N ILE A 33 -20.39 7.58 4.60
CA ILE A 33 -19.60 8.58 5.34
C ILE A 33 -18.45 7.92 6.08
N GLY A 34 -18.68 6.78 6.72
CA GLY A 34 -17.67 6.08 7.51
C GLY A 34 -16.47 5.65 6.68
N LEU A 35 -16.73 5.00 5.56
CA LEU A 35 -15.68 4.53 4.65
C LEU A 35 -14.87 5.70 4.08
N ASN A 36 -15.55 6.77 3.67
CA ASN A 36 -14.86 7.97 3.18
C ASN A 36 -14.03 8.63 4.29
N SER A 37 -14.54 8.70 5.51
CA SER A 37 -13.80 9.26 6.65
C SER A 37 -12.55 8.43 6.97
N ALA A 38 -12.63 7.09 6.89
CA ALA A 38 -11.49 6.20 7.07
C ALA A 38 -10.41 6.42 5.98
N ILE A 39 -10.83 6.45 4.71
CA ILE A 39 -9.90 6.68 3.59
C ILE A 39 -9.32 8.09 3.63
N PHE A 40 -10.15 9.09 3.92
CA PHE A 40 -9.65 10.45 4.08
C PHE A 40 -8.66 10.56 5.24
N SER A 41 -8.87 9.84 6.33
CA SER A 41 -7.92 9.77 7.44
C SER A 41 -6.57 9.20 6.99
N ALA A 42 -6.59 8.13 6.17
CA ALA A 42 -5.40 7.55 5.58
C ALA A 42 -4.68 8.52 4.61
N VAL A 43 -5.44 9.15 3.73
CA VAL A 43 -4.92 10.15 2.78
C VAL A 43 -4.35 11.36 3.51
N ASN A 44 -5.05 11.83 4.53
CA ASN A 44 -4.59 12.94 5.38
C ASN A 44 -3.26 12.60 6.06
N ALA A 45 -3.12 11.40 6.60
CA ALA A 45 -1.88 10.97 7.25
C ALA A 45 -0.69 10.84 6.27
N ILE A 46 -0.93 10.41 5.02
CA ILE A 46 0.14 10.13 4.06
C ILE A 46 0.49 11.35 3.20
N ILE A 47 -0.52 12.12 2.76
CA ILE A 47 -0.36 13.16 1.73
C ILE A 47 -0.55 14.56 2.29
N LEU A 48 -1.62 14.79 3.09
CA LEU A 48 -2.06 16.13 3.45
C LEU A 48 -1.43 16.64 4.74
N ARG A 49 -1.07 15.74 5.65
CA ARG A 49 -0.40 16.11 6.88
C ARG A 49 1.06 16.46 6.58
N PRO A 50 1.51 17.68 6.88
CA PRO A 50 2.92 18.02 6.71
C PRO A 50 3.78 17.06 7.53
N LEU A 51 4.95 16.73 7.00
CA LEU A 51 5.91 15.93 7.74
C LEU A 51 6.23 16.59 9.09
N PRO A 52 6.44 15.81 10.15
CA PRO A 52 6.67 16.34 11.51
C PRO A 52 8.11 16.84 11.68
N ILE A 53 8.53 17.71 10.78
CA ILE A 53 9.82 18.38 10.75
C ILE A 53 9.61 19.88 10.54
N HIS A 54 10.59 20.66 10.92
CA HIS A 54 10.51 22.12 10.75
C HIS A 54 10.57 22.48 9.25
N GLU A 55 9.60 23.27 8.75
CA GLU A 55 9.50 23.72 7.35
C GLU A 55 9.75 22.58 6.32
N PRO A 56 8.88 21.55 6.26
CA PRO A 56 9.11 20.36 5.49
C PRO A 56 9.30 20.60 3.98
N ASP A 57 8.72 21.65 3.45
CA ASP A 57 8.82 22.03 2.02
C ASP A 57 10.23 22.47 1.61
N ARG A 58 11.09 22.78 2.59
CA ARG A 58 12.50 23.14 2.36
C ARG A 58 13.43 21.93 2.46
N VAL A 59 12.94 20.79 2.92
CA VAL A 59 13.78 19.58 3.09
C VAL A 59 13.63 18.68 1.87
N VAL A 60 14.76 18.36 1.27
CA VAL A 60 14.84 17.55 0.05
C VAL A 60 15.78 16.37 0.21
N TRP A 61 15.46 15.29 -0.50
CA TRP A 61 16.37 14.19 -0.77
C TRP A 61 17.21 14.48 -2.01
N LEU A 62 18.45 14.05 -1.97
CA LEU A 62 19.40 14.16 -3.07
C LEU A 62 19.85 12.74 -3.46
N HIS A 63 19.59 12.35 -4.69
CA HIS A 63 19.93 11.01 -5.17
C HIS A 63 20.91 11.11 -6.33
N SER A 64 21.85 10.18 -6.39
CA SER A 64 22.58 9.93 -7.63
C SER A 64 21.63 9.28 -8.63
N ARG A 65 21.64 9.75 -9.89
CA ARG A 65 20.80 9.25 -10.96
C ARG A 65 21.66 8.78 -12.13
N VAL A 66 21.39 7.59 -12.66
CA VAL A 66 22.01 7.12 -13.89
C VAL A 66 21.30 7.76 -15.08
N ASN A 67 21.99 8.63 -15.84
CA ASN A 67 21.38 9.42 -16.90
C ASN A 67 20.78 8.57 -18.04
N ARG A 68 21.40 7.43 -18.38
CA ARG A 68 20.92 6.54 -19.45
C ARG A 68 19.63 5.80 -19.09
N THR A 69 19.45 5.41 -17.86
CA THR A 69 18.32 4.55 -17.42
C THR A 69 17.29 5.30 -16.58
N GLY A 70 17.64 6.46 -16.05
CA GLY A 70 16.83 7.20 -15.09
C GLY A 70 16.81 6.55 -13.69
N GLY A 71 17.56 5.46 -13.48
CA GLY A 71 17.63 4.74 -12.20
C GLY A 71 18.21 5.61 -11.10
N GLN A 72 17.66 5.51 -9.91
CA GLN A 72 18.17 6.18 -8.70
C GLN A 72 19.10 5.24 -7.96
N LEU A 73 20.21 5.77 -7.47
CA LEU A 73 21.22 5.06 -6.68
C LEU A 73 21.49 5.85 -5.40
N GLY A 74 22.06 5.18 -4.41
CA GLY A 74 22.76 5.85 -3.30
C GLY A 74 23.90 6.72 -3.81
N THR A 75 24.42 7.54 -2.94
CA THR A 75 25.50 8.49 -3.25
C THR A 75 26.77 8.08 -2.51
N SER A 76 27.94 8.26 -3.10
CA SER A 76 29.19 8.08 -2.39
C SER A 76 29.41 9.22 -1.38
N TYR A 77 30.13 8.94 -0.28
CA TYR A 77 30.42 9.98 0.69
C TYR A 77 31.29 11.10 0.10
N ALA A 78 32.23 10.75 -0.81
CA ALA A 78 33.05 11.70 -1.51
C ALA A 78 32.24 12.64 -2.43
N ASP A 79 31.27 12.10 -3.20
CA ASP A 79 30.36 12.91 -4.00
C ASP A 79 29.50 13.84 -3.13
N PHE A 80 28.99 13.33 -1.99
CA PHE A 80 28.25 14.16 -1.03
C PHE A 80 29.09 15.34 -0.50
N LEU A 81 30.37 15.11 -0.16
CA LEU A 81 31.25 16.18 0.28
C LEU A 81 31.46 17.24 -0.81
N ASP A 82 31.62 16.83 -2.06
CA ASP A 82 31.72 17.75 -3.20
C ASP A 82 30.42 18.55 -3.40
N TRP A 83 29.26 17.90 -3.28
CA TRP A 83 27.97 18.58 -3.35
C TRP A 83 27.81 19.61 -2.26
N LYS A 84 28.17 19.24 -1.02
CA LYS A 84 28.12 20.13 0.14
C LYS A 84 29.06 21.32 0.03
N ALA A 85 30.26 21.10 -0.53
CA ALA A 85 31.27 22.16 -0.68
C ALA A 85 30.95 23.14 -1.82
N GLN A 86 30.30 22.67 -2.91
CA GLN A 86 30.06 23.44 -4.12
C GLN A 86 28.66 24.10 -4.17
N SER A 87 27.73 23.65 -3.35
CA SER A 87 26.37 24.16 -3.35
C SER A 87 26.23 25.42 -2.48
N HIS A 88 25.48 26.40 -3.00
CA HIS A 88 25.20 27.66 -2.32
C HIS A 88 23.71 27.84 -1.97
N LEU A 89 22.84 27.00 -2.47
CA LEU A 89 21.38 27.11 -2.28
C LEU A 89 20.86 26.33 -1.06
N PHE A 90 21.71 25.55 -0.41
CA PHE A 90 21.35 24.85 0.82
C PHE A 90 21.86 25.59 2.06
N GLU A 91 21.06 25.59 3.11
CA GLU A 91 21.41 26.09 4.45
C GLU A 91 22.26 25.06 5.21
N SER A 92 21.85 23.79 5.11
CA SER A 92 22.55 22.64 5.67
C SER A 92 22.35 21.40 4.80
N MET A 93 23.35 20.52 4.78
CA MET A 93 23.30 19.23 4.10
C MET A 93 23.86 18.16 5.01
N ALA A 94 23.24 16.97 4.98
CA ALA A 94 23.64 15.79 5.75
C ALA A 94 23.62 14.55 4.88
N ALA A 95 24.48 13.59 5.15
CA ALA A 95 24.43 12.26 4.57
C ALA A 95 23.98 11.27 5.63
N MET A 96 23.09 10.35 5.26
CA MET A 96 22.68 9.24 6.13
C MET A 96 22.88 7.91 5.43
N TYR A 97 22.99 6.88 6.24
CA TYR A 97 22.94 5.49 5.80
C TYR A 97 22.15 4.66 6.81
N PHE A 98 21.57 3.58 6.33
CA PHE A 98 20.73 2.69 7.13
C PHE A 98 21.48 1.39 7.37
N PHE A 99 21.48 0.91 8.60
CA PHE A 99 22.05 -0.38 8.95
C PHE A 99 21.40 -0.91 10.23
N SER A 100 21.80 -2.08 10.65
CA SER A 100 21.34 -2.68 11.88
C SER A 100 22.54 -3.15 12.69
N ALA A 101 22.44 -3.17 14.00
CA ALA A 101 23.47 -3.70 14.88
C ALA A 101 22.87 -4.51 16.02
N THR A 102 23.67 -5.39 16.57
CA THR A 102 23.31 -6.20 17.73
C THR A 102 23.54 -5.42 19.00
N LEU A 103 22.47 -5.14 19.74
CA LEU A 103 22.56 -4.64 21.12
C LEU A 103 22.86 -5.80 22.06
N SER A 104 23.96 -5.72 22.78
CA SER A 104 24.42 -6.75 23.73
C SER A 104 24.59 -6.18 25.13
N GLY A 105 24.63 -7.06 26.14
CA GLY A 105 24.97 -6.69 27.54
C GLY A 105 23.79 -6.20 28.39
N GLN A 106 22.55 -6.16 27.80
CA GLN A 106 21.35 -5.69 28.52
C GLN A 106 20.20 -6.71 28.47
N GLY A 107 20.51 -7.97 28.35
CA GLY A 107 19.55 -9.07 28.18
C GLY A 107 20.00 -9.99 27.04
N PRO A 108 19.08 -10.77 26.46
CA PRO A 108 19.35 -11.51 25.24
C PRO A 108 19.78 -10.54 24.13
N PRO A 109 20.74 -10.92 23.25
CA PRO A 109 21.14 -10.08 22.14
C PRO A 109 19.92 -9.73 21.26
N GLU A 110 19.77 -8.47 20.97
CA GLU A 110 18.66 -7.93 20.17
C GLU A 110 19.22 -7.15 19.00
N HIS A 111 18.60 -7.34 17.83
CA HIS A 111 18.95 -6.58 16.65
C HIS A 111 18.15 -5.29 16.59
N ILE A 112 18.83 -4.16 16.59
CA ILE A 112 18.22 -2.84 16.56
C ILE A 112 18.57 -2.12 15.26
N LYS A 113 17.67 -1.24 14.83
CA LYS A 113 17.82 -0.46 13.60
C LYS A 113 18.54 0.84 13.89
N LEU A 114 19.57 1.11 13.13
CA LEU A 114 20.39 2.29 13.27
C LEU A 114 20.33 3.15 12.02
N VAL A 115 20.40 4.46 12.24
CA VAL A 115 20.68 5.42 11.18
C VAL A 115 21.99 6.12 11.53
N GLY A 116 23.01 5.92 10.66
CA GLY A 116 24.17 6.78 10.66
C GLY A 116 23.83 8.08 9.96
N ILE A 117 24.14 9.22 10.58
CA ILE A 117 23.80 10.54 10.07
C ILE A 117 24.91 11.55 10.36
N SER A 118 25.20 12.43 9.41
CA SER A 118 26.11 13.56 9.66
C SER A 118 25.62 14.40 10.84
N ALA A 119 26.53 15.03 11.56
CA ALA A 119 26.20 15.89 12.70
C ALA A 119 25.13 16.94 12.40
N SER A 120 25.12 17.48 11.17
CA SER A 120 24.11 18.43 10.67
C SER A 120 22.74 17.82 10.39
N GLY A 121 22.55 16.53 10.54
CA GLY A 121 21.30 15.85 10.12
C GLY A 121 20.07 16.31 10.91
N PHE A 122 20.21 16.48 12.22
CA PHE A 122 19.10 16.99 13.04
C PHE A 122 18.79 18.45 12.74
N ASP A 123 19.77 19.25 12.32
CA ASP A 123 19.56 20.63 11.85
C ASP A 123 18.80 20.64 10.53
N VAL A 124 19.09 19.69 9.60
CA VAL A 124 18.31 19.53 8.36
C VAL A 124 16.86 19.27 8.65
N TRP A 125 16.53 18.45 9.65
CA TRP A 125 15.15 18.17 10.05
C TRP A 125 14.56 19.20 11.00
N GLY A 126 15.38 20.01 11.66
CA GLY A 126 14.95 20.93 12.71
C GLY A 126 14.47 20.21 13.96
N ILE A 127 15.10 19.07 14.29
CA ILE A 127 14.77 18.22 15.45
C ILE A 127 15.80 18.43 16.55
N GLN A 128 15.33 18.40 17.80
CA GLN A 128 16.19 18.54 18.97
C GLN A 128 16.08 17.33 19.90
N THR A 129 17.07 17.14 20.75
CA THR A 129 16.99 16.20 21.86
C THR A 129 16.07 16.73 22.96
N ALA A 130 15.28 15.82 23.57
CA ALA A 130 14.50 16.12 24.76
C ALA A 130 15.38 16.16 26.02
N SER A 131 16.43 15.35 26.02
CA SER A 131 17.41 15.25 27.10
C SER A 131 18.80 15.00 26.52
N GLY A 132 19.82 15.56 27.14
CA GLY A 132 21.19 15.47 26.64
C GLY A 132 21.52 16.52 25.57
N ARG A 133 22.33 16.16 24.57
CA ARG A 133 22.76 17.05 23.47
C ARG A 133 22.65 16.38 22.11
N ASN A 134 22.55 17.20 21.07
CA ASN A 134 22.69 16.77 19.68
C ASN A 134 24.15 16.43 19.34
N PHE A 135 24.34 15.78 18.17
CA PHE A 135 25.66 15.59 17.60
C PHE A 135 26.34 16.94 17.28
N THR A 136 27.64 16.95 17.40
CA THR A 136 28.51 18.07 17.01
C THR A 136 29.41 17.64 15.85
N ASN A 137 30.00 18.58 15.14
CA ASN A 137 30.97 18.26 14.09
C ASN A 137 32.16 17.45 14.61
N ALA A 138 32.56 17.66 15.85
CA ALA A 138 33.62 16.88 16.48
C ALA A 138 33.23 15.39 16.68
N ASP A 139 31.95 15.10 16.89
CA ASP A 139 31.48 13.71 16.99
C ASP A 139 31.45 13.00 15.61
N ASP A 140 31.47 13.75 14.52
CA ASP A 140 31.38 13.23 13.13
C ASP A 140 32.76 13.13 12.45
N GLU A 141 33.83 13.52 13.12
CA GLU A 141 35.20 13.38 12.62
C GLU A 141 35.67 11.92 12.61
N PRO A 142 36.49 11.51 11.62
CA PRO A 142 37.10 10.20 11.63
C PRO A 142 37.92 9.99 12.90
N GLY A 143 37.64 8.92 13.65
CA GLY A 143 38.30 8.61 14.91
C GLY A 143 37.71 9.22 16.16
N ALA A 144 36.63 9.98 16.05
CA ALA A 144 35.87 10.49 17.18
C ALA A 144 35.31 9.35 18.07
N ASN A 145 34.99 9.69 19.31
CA ASN A 145 34.33 8.76 20.22
C ASN A 145 32.95 8.34 19.65
N ARG A 146 32.65 7.07 19.82
CA ARG A 146 31.35 6.54 19.40
C ARG A 146 30.27 7.02 20.33
N VAL A 147 29.38 7.82 19.81
CA VAL A 147 28.22 8.37 20.52
C VAL A 147 26.92 7.94 19.87
N VAL A 148 25.86 7.82 20.68
CA VAL A 148 24.55 7.40 20.23
C VAL A 148 23.45 8.29 20.82
N ILE A 149 22.44 8.59 20.00
CA ILE A 149 21.22 9.28 20.42
C ILE A 149 20.06 8.30 20.25
N LEU A 150 19.29 8.10 21.32
CA LEU A 150 18.14 7.19 21.33
C LEU A 150 16.90 7.88 20.78
N THR A 151 16.06 7.14 20.08
CA THR A 151 14.70 7.61 19.83
C THR A 151 13.87 7.56 21.11
N TYR A 152 12.88 8.44 21.25
CA TYR A 152 12.00 8.46 22.42
C TYR A 152 11.30 7.12 22.64
N ALA A 153 10.82 6.50 21.55
CA ALA A 153 10.11 5.23 21.63
C ALA A 153 11.03 4.09 22.11
N PHE A 154 12.23 3.98 21.58
CA PHE A 154 13.20 2.97 22.00
C PHE A 154 13.61 3.16 23.46
N TRP A 155 13.88 4.40 23.89
CA TRP A 155 14.18 4.72 25.28
C TRP A 155 13.05 4.32 26.24
N GLN A 156 11.79 4.59 25.88
CA GLN A 156 10.64 4.20 26.71
C GLN A 156 10.46 2.67 26.77
N HIS A 157 10.52 2.01 25.63
CA HIS A 157 10.24 0.57 25.54
C HIS A 157 11.35 -0.28 26.11
N HIS A 158 12.59 0.08 25.84
CA HIS A 158 13.76 -0.74 26.20
C HIS A 158 14.36 -0.39 27.56
N PHE A 159 14.33 0.89 27.92
CA PHE A 159 14.92 1.40 29.17
C PHE A 159 13.89 1.95 30.17
N GLY A 160 12.61 1.74 29.93
CA GLY A 160 11.54 2.20 30.83
C GLY A 160 11.49 3.71 31.03
N GLY A 161 12.13 4.49 30.17
CA GLY A 161 12.19 5.95 30.31
C GLY A 161 13.18 6.41 31.41
N ASP A 162 14.16 5.60 31.80
CA ASP A 162 15.14 5.95 32.84
C ASP A 162 16.05 7.11 32.39
N PRO A 163 15.98 8.28 33.03
CA PRO A 163 16.85 9.42 32.71
C PRO A 163 18.34 9.17 32.93
N SER A 164 18.69 8.20 33.80
CA SER A 164 20.09 7.86 34.11
C SER A 164 20.82 7.17 32.95
N ILE A 165 20.14 6.93 31.81
CA ILE A 165 20.75 6.35 30.61
C ILE A 165 21.79 7.26 29.98
N LEU A 166 21.68 8.60 30.16
CA LEU A 166 22.64 9.55 29.66
C LEU A 166 24.04 9.33 30.27
N GLY A 167 25.04 9.26 29.41
CA GLY A 167 26.43 8.97 29.80
C GLY A 167 26.74 7.48 30.01
N LYS A 168 25.73 6.58 29.91
CA LYS A 168 26.00 5.13 29.95
C LYS A 168 26.40 4.63 28.56
N ASP A 169 27.16 3.55 28.55
CA ASP A 169 27.56 2.88 27.33
C ASP A 169 26.61 1.79 26.93
N LEU A 170 26.25 1.78 25.64
CA LEU A 170 25.56 0.67 24.95
C LEU A 170 26.56 -0.12 24.13
N VAL A 171 26.49 -1.43 24.15
CA VAL A 171 27.33 -2.29 23.33
C VAL A 171 26.57 -2.62 22.04
N LEU A 172 26.99 -2.01 20.93
CA LEU A 172 26.44 -2.23 19.59
C LEU A 172 27.52 -2.91 18.74
N ASP A 173 27.26 -4.13 18.26
CA ASP A 173 28.23 -4.96 17.54
C ASP A 173 29.60 -5.06 18.27
N ASP A 174 29.56 -5.39 19.54
CA ASP A 174 30.74 -5.47 20.44
C ASP A 174 31.57 -4.17 20.56
N ARG A 175 30.98 -3.02 20.21
CA ARG A 175 31.58 -1.69 20.34
C ARG A 175 30.79 -0.85 21.34
N GLN A 176 31.48 -0.13 22.17
CA GLN A 176 30.88 0.77 23.15
C GLN A 176 30.48 2.08 22.46
N TYR A 177 29.22 2.49 22.67
CA TYR A 177 28.69 3.78 22.26
C TYR A 177 28.10 4.48 23.47
N THR A 178 28.57 5.68 23.75
CA THR A 178 28.08 6.49 24.87
C THR A 178 26.77 7.17 24.50
N VAL A 179 25.73 6.99 25.31
CA VAL A 179 24.42 7.67 25.11
C VAL A 179 24.58 9.14 25.47
N ILE A 180 24.47 10.03 24.48
CA ILE A 180 24.61 11.48 24.67
C ILE A 180 23.28 12.23 24.64
N GLY A 181 22.20 11.61 24.18
CA GLY A 181 20.89 12.26 24.09
C GLY A 181 19.76 11.29 23.83
N VAL A 182 18.55 11.77 24.09
CA VAL A 182 17.28 11.14 23.75
C VAL A 182 16.50 12.15 22.93
N LEU A 183 16.03 11.77 21.74
CA LEU A 183 15.22 12.65 20.89
C LEU A 183 13.87 12.97 21.54
N GLN A 184 13.35 14.14 21.21
CA GLN A 184 11.93 14.42 21.53
C GLN A 184 10.99 13.43 20.81
N PRO A 185 9.80 13.17 21.36
CA PRO A 185 8.79 12.37 20.67
C PRO A 185 8.52 12.97 19.29
N THR A 186 8.95 12.27 18.24
CA THR A 186 8.76 12.73 16.86
C THR A 186 8.43 11.55 15.95
N PRO A 187 7.40 11.70 15.11
CA PRO A 187 7.03 10.67 14.14
C PRO A 187 8.09 10.39 13.06
N ILE A 188 9.07 11.28 12.87
CA ILE A 188 10.13 11.08 11.86
C ILE A 188 10.90 9.76 12.10
N ASN A 189 11.04 9.34 13.35
CA ASN A 189 11.72 8.10 13.69
C ASN A 189 11.01 6.87 13.11
N ALA A 190 9.67 6.88 13.10
CA ALA A 190 8.88 5.85 12.46
C ALA A 190 9.06 5.86 10.93
N LEU A 191 9.21 7.05 10.31
CA LEU A 191 9.48 7.20 8.88
C LEU A 191 10.89 6.72 8.50
N MET A 192 11.86 6.91 9.38
CA MET A 192 13.26 6.49 9.17
C MET A 192 13.53 5.07 9.67
N TYR A 193 12.55 4.40 10.26
CA TYR A 193 12.69 3.04 10.81
C TYR A 193 13.90 2.88 11.74
N SER A 194 14.17 3.87 12.59
CA SER A 194 15.32 3.90 13.46
C SER A 194 14.95 3.74 14.92
N ASP A 195 15.75 2.94 15.64
CA ASP A 195 15.74 2.83 17.09
C ASP A 195 16.73 3.80 17.70
N VAL A 196 17.89 3.95 17.06
CA VAL A 196 18.95 4.84 17.51
C VAL A 196 19.66 5.52 16.34
N TYR A 197 20.30 6.66 16.61
CA TYR A 197 21.12 7.40 15.67
C TYR A 197 22.60 7.41 16.13
N VAL A 198 23.51 7.26 15.17
CA VAL A 198 24.97 7.38 15.39
C VAL A 198 25.57 8.35 14.36
N THR A 199 26.78 8.86 14.62
CA THR A 199 27.48 9.70 13.63
C THR A 199 28.16 8.87 12.55
N ASN A 200 28.50 9.51 11.42
CA ASN A 200 29.21 8.85 10.32
C ASN A 200 30.71 8.67 10.63
N GLY A 201 31.27 9.47 11.51
CA GLY A 201 32.71 9.49 11.83
C GLY A 201 33.35 8.11 12.05
N PRO A 202 32.75 7.22 12.87
CA PRO A 202 33.31 5.87 13.06
C PRO A 202 33.35 5.01 11.79
N LEU A 203 32.42 5.23 10.83
CA LEU A 203 32.37 4.51 9.55
C LEU A 203 33.43 5.05 8.58
N LEU A 204 33.70 6.36 8.61
CA LEU A 204 34.62 7.03 7.68
C LEU A 204 36.10 6.59 7.86
N ASN A 205 36.42 5.90 8.96
CA ASN A 205 37.74 5.27 9.13
C ASN A 205 37.95 4.03 8.24
N GLN A 206 36.93 3.54 7.57
CA GLN A 206 37.10 2.41 6.67
C GLN A 206 37.54 2.91 5.27
N PRO A 207 38.68 2.38 4.72
CA PRO A 207 39.30 2.93 3.51
C PRO A 207 38.35 3.06 2.31
N HIS A 208 37.53 2.06 2.09
CA HIS A 208 36.61 2.00 0.93
C HIS A 208 35.39 2.94 1.00
N ILE A 209 35.07 3.48 2.18
CA ILE A 209 33.89 4.36 2.34
C ILE A 209 34.06 5.69 1.60
N MET A 210 35.32 6.15 1.46
CA MET A 210 35.63 7.39 0.72
C MET A 210 35.74 7.18 -0.79
N GLU A 211 35.61 5.95 -1.28
CA GLU A 211 35.65 5.67 -2.71
C GLU A 211 34.35 6.10 -3.38
N ARG A 212 34.47 6.68 -4.62
CA ARG A 212 33.31 7.22 -5.32
C ARG A 212 32.34 6.16 -5.86
N ASP A 213 32.75 4.91 -5.89
CA ASP A 213 31.93 3.78 -6.29
C ASP A 213 31.12 3.20 -5.13
N THR A 214 31.50 3.50 -3.88
CA THR A 214 30.78 3.10 -2.65
C THR A 214 29.58 4.00 -2.43
N ARG A 215 28.40 3.62 -2.96
CA ARG A 215 27.18 4.44 -3.02
C ARG A 215 26.15 4.02 -1.96
N TRP A 216 26.50 4.16 -0.70
CA TRP A 216 25.68 3.72 0.44
C TRP A 216 24.90 4.84 1.12
N PHE A 217 25.23 6.09 0.82
CA PHE A 217 24.65 7.23 1.50
C PHE A 217 23.44 7.80 0.77
N PHE A 218 22.56 8.37 1.56
CA PHE A 218 21.33 9.06 1.15
C PHE A 218 21.40 10.49 1.65
N PRO A 219 21.91 11.42 0.85
CA PRO A 219 22.02 12.81 1.24
C PRO A 219 20.67 13.51 1.37
N LEU A 220 20.60 14.39 2.37
CA LEU A 220 19.50 15.30 2.63
C LEU A 220 20.00 16.75 2.55
N GLY A 221 19.13 17.66 2.17
CA GLY A 221 19.42 19.09 2.19
C GLY A 221 18.25 19.92 2.68
N ARG A 222 18.55 20.96 3.47
CA ARG A 222 17.59 22.05 3.77
C ARG A 222 17.91 23.21 2.84
N MET A 223 17.00 23.52 1.93
CA MET A 223 17.13 24.66 1.02
C MET A 223 17.04 25.98 1.80
N LYS A 224 17.75 27.01 1.35
CA LYS A 224 17.61 28.38 1.88
C LYS A 224 16.18 28.90 1.66
N PRO A 225 15.71 29.88 2.46
CA PRO A 225 14.40 30.48 2.26
C PRO A 225 14.20 30.96 0.82
N ASN A 226 12.98 30.80 0.30
CA ASN A 226 12.57 31.23 -1.05
C ASN A 226 13.29 30.55 -2.24
N ILE A 227 14.02 29.48 -2.02
CA ILE A 227 14.59 28.65 -3.08
C ILE A 227 13.59 27.58 -3.48
N SER A 228 13.31 27.50 -4.79
CA SER A 228 12.48 26.42 -5.36
C SER A 228 13.29 25.17 -5.65
N ILE A 229 12.62 24.02 -5.66
CA ILE A 229 13.24 22.74 -6.05
C ILE A 229 13.86 22.82 -7.46
N ALA A 230 13.21 23.55 -8.39
CA ALA A 230 13.74 23.72 -9.74
C ALA A 230 15.08 24.49 -9.76
N GLN A 231 15.24 25.51 -8.91
CA GLN A 231 16.51 26.22 -8.77
C GLN A 231 17.59 25.35 -8.15
N ALA A 232 17.25 24.61 -7.08
CA ALA A 232 18.15 23.64 -6.48
C ALA A 232 18.57 22.54 -7.46
N GLN A 233 17.64 22.03 -8.28
CA GLN A 233 17.94 21.05 -9.32
C GLN A 233 18.93 21.62 -10.37
N ALA A 234 18.73 22.85 -10.84
CA ALA A 234 19.61 23.47 -11.82
C ALA A 234 21.05 23.68 -11.29
N GLU A 235 21.20 24.05 -10.01
CA GLU A 235 22.52 24.13 -9.38
C GLU A 235 23.17 22.73 -9.30
N MET A 236 22.41 21.73 -8.85
CA MET A 236 22.91 20.36 -8.70
C MET A 236 23.25 19.72 -10.04
N ASP A 237 22.51 20.03 -11.14
CA ASP A 237 22.85 19.61 -12.49
C ASP A 237 24.19 20.21 -12.97
N THR A 238 24.45 21.48 -12.59
CA THR A 238 25.73 22.14 -12.89
C THR A 238 26.90 21.48 -12.13
N ILE A 239 26.68 21.15 -10.85
CA ILE A 239 27.65 20.43 -10.04
C ILE A 239 27.91 19.03 -10.60
N ALA A 240 26.85 18.30 -10.96
CA ALA A 240 26.96 16.98 -11.59
C ALA A 240 27.78 17.01 -12.88
N SER A 241 27.54 17.99 -13.75
CA SER A 241 28.29 18.17 -15.00
C SER A 241 29.78 18.44 -14.75
N ARG A 242 30.11 19.21 -13.73
CA ARG A 242 31.48 19.50 -13.32
C ARG A 242 32.19 18.25 -12.79
N LEU A 243 31.51 17.49 -11.92
CA LEU A 243 32.03 16.24 -11.40
C LEU A 243 32.20 15.17 -12.48
N ALA A 244 31.31 15.10 -13.46
CA ALA A 244 31.43 14.22 -14.60
C ALA A 244 32.68 14.52 -15.44
N SER A 245 33.07 15.77 -15.54
CA SER A 245 34.31 16.19 -16.21
C SER A 245 35.56 15.92 -15.37
N GLN A 246 35.44 16.08 -14.05
CA GLN A 246 36.57 15.93 -13.12
C GLN A 246 36.87 14.45 -12.81
N TYR A 247 35.84 13.61 -12.71
CA TYR A 247 35.91 12.20 -12.36
C TYR A 247 35.18 11.31 -13.39
N PRO A 248 35.61 11.32 -14.68
CA PRO A 248 34.86 10.66 -15.75
C PRO A 248 34.74 9.14 -15.59
N ALA A 249 35.65 8.50 -14.84
CA ALA A 249 35.59 7.06 -14.62
C ALA A 249 34.38 6.64 -13.80
N THR A 250 33.96 7.46 -12.81
CA THR A 250 32.94 7.09 -11.81
C THR A 250 31.64 7.89 -11.94
N THR A 251 31.69 9.10 -12.55
CA THR A 251 30.52 10.02 -12.55
C THR A 251 30.07 10.46 -13.94
N LYS A 252 30.70 9.99 -15.05
CA LYS A 252 30.36 10.40 -16.44
C LYS A 252 28.89 10.27 -16.80
N ASP A 253 28.25 9.18 -16.39
CA ASP A 253 26.84 8.90 -16.66
C ASP A 253 25.92 9.25 -15.48
N MET A 254 26.45 9.93 -14.46
CA MET A 254 25.73 10.26 -13.24
C MET A 254 25.18 11.68 -13.28
N GLY A 255 23.94 11.82 -12.86
CA GLY A 255 23.29 13.09 -12.54
C GLY A 255 22.90 13.13 -11.07
N ILE A 256 22.36 14.25 -10.64
CA ILE A 256 21.81 14.44 -9.29
C ILE A 256 20.33 14.75 -9.43
N ARG A 257 19.48 14.07 -8.67
CA ARG A 257 18.06 14.36 -8.57
C ARG A 257 17.75 14.98 -7.22
N VAL A 258 17.10 16.13 -7.26
CA VAL A 258 16.55 16.82 -6.08
C VAL A 258 15.07 16.50 -6.01
N GLU A 259 14.62 15.90 -4.93
CA GLU A 259 13.23 15.48 -4.74
C GLU A 259 12.74 15.95 -3.38
N SER A 260 11.49 16.44 -3.28
CA SER A 260 10.97 16.81 -1.97
C SER A 260 10.87 15.57 -1.08
N MET A 261 11.10 15.74 0.22
CA MET A 261 11.00 14.62 1.16
C MET A 261 9.59 14.02 1.15
N THR A 262 8.56 14.83 0.97
CA THR A 262 7.17 14.38 0.83
C THR A 262 6.97 13.57 -0.45
N GLU A 263 7.49 14.04 -1.59
CA GLU A 263 7.40 13.32 -2.86
C GLU A 263 8.11 11.97 -2.80
N ASN A 264 9.32 11.93 -2.25
CA ASN A 264 10.08 10.69 -2.08
C ASN A 264 9.31 9.66 -1.24
N LEU A 265 8.77 10.07 -0.09
CA LEU A 265 8.01 9.20 0.80
C LEU A 265 6.67 8.75 0.21
N THR A 266 6.11 9.48 -0.77
CA THR A 266 4.82 9.17 -1.42
C THR A 266 4.96 8.58 -2.81
N SER A 267 6.14 8.64 -3.45
CA SER A 267 6.36 8.31 -4.86
C SER A 267 5.91 6.91 -5.27
N GLY A 268 5.96 5.92 -4.38
CA GLY A 268 5.45 4.57 -4.64
C GLY A 268 3.93 4.40 -4.47
N ASN A 269 3.23 5.32 -3.77
CA ASN A 269 1.86 5.12 -3.30
C ASN A 269 0.85 6.12 -3.88
N GLY A 270 1.28 7.12 -4.64
CA GLY A 270 0.39 8.18 -5.13
C GLY A 270 -0.75 7.67 -6.02
N LYS A 271 -0.47 6.78 -6.95
CA LYS A 271 -1.49 6.22 -7.86
C LYS A 271 -2.51 5.33 -7.14
N PRO A 272 -2.12 4.35 -6.30
CA PRO A 272 -3.07 3.58 -5.50
C PRO A 272 -3.95 4.44 -4.58
N LEU A 273 -3.38 5.44 -3.94
CA LEU A 273 -4.13 6.35 -3.06
C LEU A 273 -5.14 7.21 -3.83
N LEU A 274 -4.75 7.77 -4.98
CA LEU A 274 -5.67 8.50 -5.84
C LEU A 274 -6.86 7.62 -6.26
N PHE A 275 -6.60 6.36 -6.58
CA PHE A 275 -7.63 5.41 -6.95
C PHE A 275 -8.58 5.11 -5.78
N LEU A 276 -8.06 4.95 -4.57
CA LEU A 276 -8.88 4.77 -3.36
C LEU A 276 -9.74 6.01 -3.05
N ILE A 277 -9.22 7.22 -3.26
CA ILE A 277 -10.00 8.46 -3.13
C ILE A 277 -11.16 8.48 -4.13
N LEU A 278 -10.90 8.15 -5.40
CA LEU A 278 -11.93 8.12 -6.44
C LEU A 278 -12.99 7.06 -6.13
N ALA A 279 -12.59 5.85 -5.75
CA ALA A 279 -13.50 4.77 -5.39
C ALA A 279 -14.36 5.13 -4.17
N SER A 280 -13.77 5.72 -3.14
CA SER A 280 -14.51 6.14 -1.95
C SER A 280 -15.47 7.29 -2.25
N SER A 281 -15.07 8.24 -3.11
CA SER A 281 -15.94 9.33 -3.55
C SER A 281 -17.17 8.81 -4.32
N LEU A 282 -16.98 7.75 -5.12
CA LEU A 282 -18.12 7.09 -5.80
C LEU A 282 -19.07 6.42 -4.78
N ILE A 283 -18.56 5.80 -3.74
CA ILE A 283 -19.40 5.20 -2.68
C ILE A 283 -20.15 6.30 -1.91
N PHE A 284 -19.50 7.41 -1.61
CA PHE A 284 -20.16 8.55 -1.01
C PHE A 284 -21.30 9.06 -1.89
N LEU A 285 -21.05 9.21 -3.19
CA LEU A 285 -22.05 9.64 -4.15
C LEU A 285 -23.20 8.62 -4.23
N LEU A 286 -22.92 7.32 -4.21
CA LEU A 286 -23.93 6.25 -4.12
C LEU A 286 -24.77 6.38 -2.85
N ALA A 287 -24.15 6.65 -1.70
CA ALA A 287 -24.89 6.85 -0.45
C ALA A 287 -25.83 8.07 -0.54
N VAL A 288 -25.35 9.19 -1.11
CA VAL A 288 -26.16 10.39 -1.34
C VAL A 288 -27.33 10.11 -2.26
N LEU A 289 -27.10 9.43 -3.39
CA LEU A 289 -28.13 9.05 -4.36
C LEU A 289 -29.19 8.13 -3.73
N ASN A 290 -28.75 7.16 -2.92
CA ASN A 290 -29.67 6.23 -2.25
C ASN A 290 -30.56 6.95 -1.25
N VAL A 291 -29.97 7.83 -0.41
CA VAL A 291 -30.76 8.66 0.51
C VAL A 291 -31.72 9.58 -0.25
N MET A 292 -31.26 10.19 -1.34
CA MET A 292 -32.10 11.06 -2.19
C MET A 292 -33.26 10.28 -2.83
N THR A 293 -33.04 9.03 -3.29
CA THR A 293 -34.07 8.14 -3.82
C THR A 293 -35.13 7.82 -2.76
N ILE A 294 -34.71 7.52 -1.54
CA ILE A 294 -35.62 7.24 -0.42
C ILE A 294 -36.44 8.49 -0.03
N PHE A 295 -35.80 9.66 0.06
CA PHE A 295 -36.50 10.90 0.38
C PHE A 295 -37.46 11.34 -0.73
N LEU A 296 -37.07 11.17 -2.01
CA LEU A 296 -37.95 11.43 -3.15
C LEU A 296 -39.20 10.52 -3.13
N ALA A 297 -39.01 9.22 -2.84
CA ALA A 297 -40.12 8.29 -2.69
C ALA A 297 -41.05 8.74 -1.55
N GLY A 298 -40.53 9.10 -0.38
CA GLY A 298 -41.28 9.59 0.75
C GLY A 298 -42.02 10.91 0.49
N ALA A 299 -41.44 11.84 -0.27
CA ALA A 299 -42.06 13.10 -0.66
C ALA A 299 -43.24 12.90 -1.60
N LEU A 300 -43.10 11.96 -2.57
CA LEU A 300 -44.15 11.65 -3.53
C LEU A 300 -45.34 10.89 -2.86
N GLU A 301 -45.11 10.05 -1.89
CA GLU A 301 -46.15 9.41 -1.08
C GLU A 301 -47.02 10.44 -0.32
N ARG A 302 -46.43 11.59 0.02
CA ARG A 302 -47.08 12.68 0.75
C ARG A 302 -47.49 13.84 -0.12
N ALA A 303 -47.41 13.70 -1.43
CA ALA A 303 -47.68 14.77 -2.34
C ALA A 303 -49.11 15.36 -2.14
N GLN A 304 -50.10 14.53 -1.90
CA GLN A 304 -51.47 15.01 -1.56
C GLN A 304 -51.52 15.79 -0.25
N GLU A 305 -50.89 15.28 0.82
CA GLU A 305 -50.82 15.98 2.14
C GLU A 305 -50.13 17.33 1.97
N LEU A 306 -48.96 17.35 1.25
CA LEU A 306 -48.22 18.57 1.00
C LEU A 306 -49.04 19.57 0.14
N SER A 307 -49.78 19.08 -0.87
CA SER A 307 -50.61 19.92 -1.72
C SER A 307 -51.77 20.54 -0.95
N VAL A 308 -52.45 19.79 -0.06
CA VAL A 308 -53.50 20.31 0.82
C VAL A 308 -52.97 21.38 1.76
N ARG A 309 -51.80 21.16 2.39
CA ARG A 309 -51.15 22.14 3.27
C ARG A 309 -50.77 23.43 2.54
N LEU A 310 -50.25 23.31 1.29
CA LEU A 310 -49.96 24.46 0.44
C LEU A 310 -51.24 25.21 0.04
N ALA A 311 -52.31 24.48 -0.28
CA ALA A 311 -53.60 25.07 -0.60
C ALA A 311 -54.27 25.82 0.56
N LEU A 312 -53.99 25.34 1.80
CA LEU A 312 -54.44 25.99 3.05
C LEU A 312 -53.50 27.14 3.47
N GLY A 313 -52.53 27.56 2.65
CA GLY A 313 -51.70 28.73 2.87
C GLY A 313 -50.42 28.47 3.64
N SER A 314 -50.01 27.20 3.88
CA SER A 314 -48.73 26.91 4.52
C SER A 314 -47.55 27.39 3.64
N PRO A 315 -46.61 28.23 4.16
CA PRO A 315 -45.49 28.70 3.39
C PRO A 315 -44.54 27.53 3.04
N ARG A 316 -43.94 27.54 1.86
CA ARG A 316 -43.00 26.53 1.36
C ARG A 316 -41.76 26.39 2.25
N SER A 317 -41.38 27.45 2.93
CA SER A 317 -40.27 27.46 3.88
C SER A 317 -40.46 26.52 5.09
N ILE A 318 -41.68 26.38 5.58
CA ILE A 318 -42.02 25.49 6.72
C ILE A 318 -41.87 24.02 6.26
N LEU A 319 -42.39 23.68 5.09
CA LEU A 319 -42.26 22.35 4.53
C LEU A 319 -40.83 21.97 4.23
N LEU A 320 -40.05 22.90 3.68
CA LEU A 320 -38.62 22.70 3.44
C LEU A 320 -37.85 22.49 4.75
N ARG A 321 -38.16 23.30 5.77
CA ARG A 321 -37.56 23.18 7.10
C ARG A 321 -37.83 21.82 7.74
N GLN A 322 -39.06 21.29 7.64
CA GLN A 322 -39.40 19.96 8.16
C GLN A 322 -38.59 18.84 7.44
N LEU A 323 -38.45 18.91 6.13
CA LEU A 323 -37.64 17.96 5.34
C LEU A 323 -36.15 18.05 5.69
N LEU A 324 -35.63 19.27 5.85
CA LEU A 324 -34.25 19.52 6.25
C LEU A 324 -33.96 18.98 7.65
N LEU A 325 -34.86 19.21 8.63
CA LEU A 325 -34.71 18.69 9.98
C LEU A 325 -34.70 17.16 9.99
N GLN A 326 -35.57 16.53 9.21
CA GLN A 326 -35.58 15.06 9.08
C GLN A 326 -34.26 14.54 8.50
N ALA A 327 -33.77 15.12 7.41
CA ALA A 327 -32.52 14.73 6.79
C ALA A 327 -31.32 14.96 7.71
N LEU A 328 -31.30 16.12 8.37
CA LEU A 328 -30.23 16.48 9.31
C LEU A 328 -30.14 15.52 10.51
N MET A 329 -31.27 15.18 11.12
CA MET A 329 -31.29 14.22 12.23
C MET A 329 -30.74 12.85 11.80
N LEU A 330 -31.18 12.35 10.65
CA LEU A 330 -30.68 11.09 10.11
C LEU A 330 -29.22 11.16 9.72
N ALA A 331 -28.78 12.29 9.15
CA ALA A 331 -27.40 12.50 8.77
C ALA A 331 -26.47 12.57 10.00
N ILE A 332 -26.87 13.23 11.07
CA ILE A 332 -26.08 13.28 12.32
C ILE A 332 -25.92 11.89 12.92
N VAL A 333 -27.01 11.12 13.05
CA VAL A 333 -26.94 9.74 13.57
C VAL A 333 -26.13 8.85 12.63
N GLY A 334 -26.34 8.96 11.31
CA GLY A 334 -25.57 8.24 10.29
C GLY A 334 -24.09 8.57 10.34
N THR A 335 -23.74 9.84 10.57
CA THR A 335 -22.35 10.29 10.73
C THR A 335 -21.70 9.70 11.99
N GLY A 336 -22.43 9.68 13.13
CA GLY A 336 -21.95 9.04 14.34
C GLY A 336 -21.66 7.55 14.15
N LEU A 337 -22.56 6.83 13.48
CA LEU A 337 -22.34 5.44 13.10
C LEU A 337 -21.18 5.30 12.10
N GLY A 338 -21.07 6.22 11.15
CA GLY A 338 -19.99 6.27 10.18
C GLY A 338 -18.62 6.41 10.83
N LEU A 339 -18.46 7.34 11.76
CA LEU A 339 -17.21 7.52 12.50
C LEU A 339 -16.86 6.28 13.35
N LEU A 340 -17.87 5.61 13.92
CA LEU A 340 -17.66 4.34 14.61
C LEU A 340 -17.15 3.25 13.64
N PHE A 341 -17.79 3.10 12.48
CA PHE A 341 -17.35 2.15 11.46
C PHE A 341 -15.99 2.50 10.89
N ALA A 342 -15.68 3.79 10.72
CA ALA A 342 -14.36 4.25 10.31
C ALA A 342 -13.27 3.81 11.29
N LYS A 343 -13.51 4.01 12.59
CA LYS A 343 -12.58 3.62 13.66
C LYS A 343 -12.37 2.10 13.71
N LEU A 344 -13.45 1.33 13.71
CA LEU A 344 -13.39 -0.13 13.76
C LEU A 344 -12.72 -0.70 12.50
N GLY A 345 -13.09 -0.18 11.33
CA GLY A 345 -12.51 -0.59 10.05
C GLY A 345 -11.02 -0.27 9.95
N LEU A 346 -10.60 0.88 10.46
CA LEU A 346 -9.19 1.27 10.50
C LEU A 346 -8.38 0.34 11.41
N VAL A 347 -8.86 0.07 12.63
CA VAL A 347 -8.20 -0.85 13.56
C VAL A 347 -8.05 -2.24 12.94
N TYR A 348 -9.13 -2.78 12.36
CA TYR A 348 -9.10 -4.07 11.66
C TYR A 348 -8.09 -4.09 10.49
N PHE A 349 -8.07 -3.01 9.69
CA PHE A 349 -7.16 -2.89 8.55
C PHE A 349 -5.69 -2.83 8.98
N LEU A 350 -5.39 -2.05 10.02
CA LEU A 350 -4.03 -1.91 10.57
C LEU A 350 -3.51 -3.23 11.15
N ASP A 351 -4.37 -3.97 11.87
CA ASP A 351 -4.03 -5.27 12.42
C ASP A 351 -3.75 -6.31 11.31
N ARG A 352 -4.57 -6.31 10.27
CA ARG A 352 -4.45 -7.28 9.17
C ARG A 352 -3.33 -6.99 8.19
N PHE A 353 -2.97 -5.72 8.01
CA PHE A 353 -1.96 -5.24 7.05
C PHE A 353 -0.91 -4.35 7.73
N PRO A 354 -0.10 -4.88 8.66
CA PRO A 354 0.83 -4.07 9.45
C PRO A 354 1.87 -3.35 8.59
N ASN A 355 2.32 -3.92 7.49
CA ASN A 355 3.29 -3.28 6.59
C ASN A 355 2.67 -2.14 5.77
N ALA A 356 1.42 -2.29 5.32
CA ALA A 356 0.66 -1.17 4.76
C ALA A 356 0.39 -0.09 5.82
N ALA A 357 0.32 -0.52 7.07
CA ALA A 357 0.01 0.29 8.23
C ALA A 357 1.21 1.08 8.80
N GLN A 358 2.44 0.77 8.43
CA GLN A 358 3.63 1.42 9.00
C GLN A 358 3.59 2.96 8.85
N ARG A 359 2.96 3.46 7.79
CA ARG A 359 2.69 4.89 7.60
C ARG A 359 1.39 5.38 8.25
N PHE A 360 0.54 4.44 8.72
CA PHE A 360 -0.76 4.72 9.30
C PHE A 360 -0.79 4.71 10.83
N HIS A 361 0.32 4.41 11.51
CA HIS A 361 0.35 4.38 12.99
C HIS A 361 -0.12 5.69 13.66
N GLU A 362 -0.18 6.78 12.91
CA GLU A 362 -0.68 8.07 13.36
C GLU A 362 -2.05 8.45 12.79
N THR A 363 -2.76 7.51 12.15
CA THR A 363 -4.12 7.78 11.66
C THR A 363 -5.09 7.93 12.83
N ASN A 364 -5.16 9.14 13.33
CA ASN A 364 -6.17 9.55 14.27
C ASN A 364 -7.25 10.35 13.53
N ILE A 365 -8.47 10.27 14.04
CA ILE A 365 -9.56 11.14 13.61
C ILE A 365 -9.25 12.54 14.15
N ASP A 366 -8.51 13.32 13.36
CA ASP A 366 -8.13 14.69 13.69
C ASP A 366 -9.22 15.70 13.29
N LEU A 367 -8.99 16.97 13.62
CA LEU A 367 -9.95 18.04 13.33
C LEU A 367 -10.25 18.18 11.83
N ARG A 368 -9.28 17.87 10.93
CA ARG A 368 -9.48 17.92 9.48
C ARG A 368 -10.42 16.83 9.02
N VAL A 369 -10.26 15.60 9.54
CA VAL A 369 -11.17 14.48 9.26
C VAL A 369 -12.58 14.80 9.74
N ILE A 370 -12.72 15.37 10.94
CA ILE A 370 -14.02 15.80 11.47
C ILE A 370 -14.65 16.90 10.59
N ALA A 371 -13.87 17.88 10.15
CA ALA A 371 -14.36 18.97 9.29
C ALA A 371 -14.86 18.45 7.94
N VAL A 372 -14.10 17.55 7.30
CA VAL A 372 -14.51 16.90 6.03
C VAL A 372 -15.75 16.05 6.24
N THR A 373 -15.79 15.26 7.32
CA THR A 373 -16.96 14.44 7.65
C THR A 373 -18.21 15.31 7.87
N LEU A 374 -18.10 16.44 8.55
CA LEU A 374 -19.20 17.41 8.72
C LEU A 374 -19.60 18.04 7.38
N ALA A 375 -18.66 18.39 6.53
CA ALA A 375 -18.94 18.91 5.18
C ALA A 375 -19.69 17.87 4.34
N MET A 376 -19.28 16.59 4.38
CA MET A 376 -19.98 15.48 3.72
C MET A 376 -21.41 15.32 4.28
N THR A 377 -21.58 15.39 5.60
CA THR A 377 -22.89 15.35 6.27
C THR A 377 -23.81 16.46 5.80
N LEU A 378 -23.28 17.68 5.74
CA LEU A 378 -24.03 18.85 5.26
C LEU A 378 -24.39 18.71 3.78
N CYS A 379 -23.43 18.31 2.94
CA CYS A 379 -23.64 18.08 1.51
C CYS A 379 -24.74 17.03 1.26
N THR A 380 -24.67 15.92 1.99
CA THR A 380 -25.69 14.85 1.92
C THR A 380 -27.06 15.36 2.35
N THR A 381 -27.13 16.10 3.47
CA THR A 381 -28.39 16.69 3.98
C THR A 381 -29.02 17.62 2.95
N LEU A 382 -28.22 18.49 2.35
CA LEU A 382 -28.69 19.43 1.33
C LEU A 382 -29.15 18.72 0.06
N ALA A 383 -28.32 17.82 -0.50
CA ALA A 383 -28.63 17.10 -1.72
C ALA A 383 -29.87 16.21 -1.58
N SER A 384 -29.95 15.46 -0.47
CA SER A 384 -31.09 14.58 -0.21
C SER A 384 -32.42 15.31 0.05
N THR A 385 -32.38 16.57 0.42
CA THR A 385 -33.56 17.37 0.75
C THR A 385 -33.97 18.31 -0.39
N LEU A 386 -33.00 19.05 -0.95
CA LEU A 386 -33.29 20.12 -1.90
C LEU A 386 -33.88 19.58 -3.20
N VAL A 387 -33.31 18.49 -3.74
CA VAL A 387 -33.78 17.90 -5.00
C VAL A 387 -35.20 17.35 -4.87
N PRO A 388 -35.56 16.51 -3.87
CA PRO A 388 -36.95 16.08 -3.66
C PRO A 388 -37.92 17.23 -3.38
N ALA A 389 -37.50 18.25 -2.61
CA ALA A 389 -38.33 19.41 -2.30
C ALA A 389 -38.63 20.26 -3.55
N LEU A 390 -37.61 20.58 -4.35
CA LEU A 390 -37.78 21.31 -5.62
C LEU A 390 -38.71 20.58 -6.58
N TYR A 391 -38.61 19.26 -6.62
CA TYR A 391 -39.47 18.43 -7.43
C TYR A 391 -40.90 18.44 -6.90
N ALA A 392 -41.12 18.27 -5.61
CA ALA A 392 -42.44 18.30 -4.97
C ALA A 392 -43.12 19.66 -5.15
N PHE A 393 -42.40 20.78 -5.09
CA PHE A 393 -42.93 22.13 -5.28
C PHE A 393 -43.25 22.50 -6.73
N ARG A 394 -42.72 21.77 -7.71
CA ARG A 394 -43.04 21.91 -9.15
C ARG A 394 -44.30 21.12 -9.57
N LEU A 395 -44.84 20.28 -8.70
CA LEU A 395 -46.11 19.59 -8.98
C LEU A 395 -47.24 20.62 -8.95
N LYS A 396 -48.02 20.70 -10.05
CA LYS A 396 -49.13 21.63 -10.16
C LYS A 396 -50.28 21.16 -9.25
N ILE A 397 -50.58 21.94 -8.21
CA ILE A 397 -51.62 21.70 -7.19
C ILE A 397 -52.98 21.35 -7.82
N GLY A 398 -53.32 21.95 -8.98
CA GLY A 398 -54.62 21.75 -9.64
C GLY A 398 -54.88 20.37 -10.25
N ASN A 399 -53.79 19.66 -10.66
CA ASN A 399 -53.93 18.36 -11.32
C ASN A 399 -54.03 17.19 -10.29
N GLU A 400 -53.49 17.39 -9.10
CA GLU A 400 -53.55 16.36 -8.02
C GLU A 400 -54.84 16.40 -7.23
N LEU A 401 -55.46 17.57 -7.13
CA LEU A 401 -56.77 17.74 -6.48
C LEU A 401 -57.92 17.20 -7.36
N ARG A 402 -57.73 17.12 -8.70
CA ARG A 402 -58.75 16.58 -9.62
C ARG A 402 -58.75 15.06 -9.75
N GLY A 403 -57.83 14.36 -9.11
CA GLY A 403 -57.83 12.89 -9.04
C GLY A 403 -57.73 12.18 -10.40
N GLU A 404 -57.25 12.85 -11.46
CA GLU A 404 -57.11 12.21 -12.77
C GLU A 404 -56.07 11.07 -12.76
N PRO A 405 -56.53 9.83 -12.92
CA PRO A 405 -55.60 8.68 -12.94
C PRO A 405 -54.78 8.73 -14.22
N GLY A 406 -53.49 9.02 -14.12
CA GLY A 406 -52.57 8.83 -15.25
C GLY A 406 -51.53 9.95 -15.53
N SER A 407 -51.83 11.24 -15.19
CA SER A 407 -50.87 12.33 -15.51
C SER A 407 -49.71 12.47 -14.52
N SER A 408 -49.91 12.15 -13.24
CA SER A 408 -48.86 12.21 -12.19
C SER A 408 -47.84 11.07 -12.29
N ASN A 409 -48.26 9.92 -12.80
CA ASN A 409 -47.46 8.69 -12.84
C ASN A 409 -46.27 8.73 -13.85
N ARG A 410 -46.40 9.43 -14.98
CA ARG A 410 -45.35 9.57 -16.00
C ARG A 410 -44.25 10.58 -15.55
N ARG A 411 -44.63 11.65 -14.85
CA ARG A 411 -43.68 12.70 -14.42
C ARG A 411 -42.77 12.27 -13.23
N GLY A 412 -43.29 11.42 -12.33
CA GLY A 412 -42.51 10.90 -11.19
C GLY A 412 -41.56 9.74 -11.53
N SER A 413 -41.73 9.08 -12.67
CA SER A 413 -40.93 7.92 -13.08
C SER A 413 -39.55 8.30 -13.63
N LEU A 414 -39.43 9.44 -14.29
CA LEU A 414 -38.18 9.85 -14.95
C LEU A 414 -37.04 10.15 -13.97
N PRO A 415 -37.21 11.01 -12.92
CA PRO A 415 -36.14 11.28 -11.99
C PRO A 415 -35.75 10.05 -11.18
N ARG A 416 -36.68 9.17 -10.83
CA ARG A 416 -36.34 7.89 -10.17
C ARG A 416 -35.53 6.98 -11.08
N GLY A 417 -35.89 6.90 -12.37
CA GLY A 417 -35.16 6.11 -13.36
C GLY A 417 -33.70 6.59 -13.51
N ILE A 418 -33.49 7.92 -13.54
CA ILE A 418 -32.15 8.51 -13.61
C ILE A 418 -31.33 8.19 -12.36
N LEU A 419 -31.94 8.28 -11.17
CA LEU A 419 -31.23 7.96 -9.91
C LEU A 419 -30.79 6.51 -9.87
N ILE A 420 -31.67 5.56 -10.19
CA ILE A 420 -31.33 4.14 -10.25
C ILE A 420 -30.26 3.88 -11.32
N LEU A 421 -30.40 4.47 -12.50
CA LEU A 421 -29.42 4.34 -13.56
C LEU A 421 -28.03 4.79 -13.11
N SER A 422 -27.94 5.92 -12.39
CA SER A 422 -26.69 6.42 -11.83
C SER A 422 -26.15 5.51 -10.72
N GLU A 423 -27.01 5.05 -9.81
CA GLU A 423 -26.63 4.11 -8.76
C GLU A 423 -26.04 2.81 -9.33
N VAL A 424 -26.74 2.23 -10.34
CA VAL A 424 -26.26 1.00 -10.99
C VAL A 424 -24.99 1.26 -11.81
N ALA A 425 -24.87 2.42 -12.47
CA ALA A 425 -23.67 2.77 -13.22
C ALA A 425 -22.41 2.81 -12.33
N PHE A 426 -22.51 3.45 -11.19
CA PHE A 426 -21.39 3.51 -10.25
C PHE A 426 -21.12 2.16 -9.59
N ALA A 427 -22.15 1.43 -9.17
CA ALA A 427 -21.99 0.12 -8.56
C ALA A 427 -21.38 -0.91 -9.55
N SER A 428 -21.84 -0.91 -10.82
CA SER A 428 -21.28 -1.78 -11.84
C SER A 428 -19.86 -1.40 -12.23
N GLY A 429 -19.53 -0.10 -12.26
CA GLY A 429 -18.17 0.38 -12.46
C GLY A 429 -17.23 -0.11 -11.36
N LEU A 430 -17.62 0.00 -10.08
CA LEU A 430 -16.86 -0.52 -8.96
C LEU A 430 -16.71 -2.04 -9.02
N ALA A 431 -17.77 -2.76 -9.38
CA ALA A 431 -17.74 -4.23 -9.52
C ALA A 431 -16.79 -4.68 -10.65
N LEU A 432 -16.77 -3.96 -11.77
CA LEU A 432 -15.87 -4.20 -12.89
C LEU A 432 -14.41 -4.01 -12.47
N VAL A 433 -14.12 -2.89 -11.82
CA VAL A 433 -12.76 -2.61 -11.34
C VAL A 433 -12.30 -3.65 -10.33
N ALA A 434 -13.14 -4.01 -9.36
CA ALA A 434 -12.84 -5.07 -8.41
C ALA A 434 -12.60 -6.42 -9.12
N GLY A 435 -13.40 -6.77 -10.10
CA GLY A 435 -13.23 -7.98 -10.91
C GLY A 435 -11.92 -8.01 -11.70
N LEU A 436 -11.52 -6.88 -12.32
CA LEU A 436 -10.23 -6.75 -13.01
C LEU A 436 -9.05 -6.92 -12.05
N LEU A 437 -9.12 -6.35 -10.85
CA LEU A 437 -8.07 -6.46 -9.84
C LEU A 437 -8.00 -7.86 -9.23
N ILE A 438 -9.13 -8.53 -9.01
CA ILE A 438 -9.17 -9.93 -8.57
C ILE A 438 -8.46 -10.81 -9.61
N LYS A 439 -8.80 -10.65 -10.89
CA LYS A 439 -8.14 -11.39 -11.97
C LYS A 439 -6.66 -11.07 -12.06
N SER A 440 -6.30 -9.79 -11.93
CA SER A 440 -4.90 -9.35 -11.94
C SER A 440 -4.10 -9.96 -10.78
N LEU A 441 -4.66 -10.01 -9.57
CA LEU A 441 -4.00 -10.67 -8.43
C LEU A 441 -3.82 -12.17 -8.70
N TYR A 442 -4.86 -12.83 -9.20
CA TYR A 442 -4.80 -14.24 -9.55
C TYR A 442 -3.71 -14.55 -10.60
N GLU A 443 -3.54 -13.67 -11.61
CA GLU A 443 -2.46 -13.81 -12.60
C GLU A 443 -1.08 -13.58 -11.98
N VAL A 444 -0.95 -12.68 -11.01
CA VAL A 444 0.30 -12.48 -10.26
C VAL A 444 0.65 -13.69 -9.40
N GLU A 445 -0.33 -14.27 -8.70
CA GLU A 445 -0.11 -15.44 -7.85
C GLU A 445 0.26 -16.70 -8.65
N LYS A 446 -0.13 -16.76 -9.92
CA LYS A 446 0.22 -17.84 -10.85
C LYS A 446 1.62 -17.71 -11.45
N VAL A 447 2.23 -16.55 -11.35
CA VAL A 447 3.54 -16.35 -11.95
C VAL A 447 4.54 -17.31 -11.33
N ASP A 448 5.19 -18.07 -12.18
CA ASP A 448 6.33 -18.89 -11.77
C ASP A 448 7.47 -17.97 -11.33
N LEU A 449 7.71 -17.95 -10.02
CA LEU A 449 8.79 -17.17 -9.41
C LEU A 449 10.18 -17.72 -9.71
N GLY A 450 10.24 -18.91 -10.31
CA GLY A 450 11.48 -19.66 -10.53
C GLY A 450 11.76 -20.67 -9.40
N PHE A 451 11.23 -20.46 -8.21
CA PHE A 451 11.46 -21.31 -7.02
C PHE A 451 10.14 -21.70 -6.33
N ASN A 452 10.22 -22.70 -5.44
CA ASN A 452 9.06 -23.16 -4.67
C ASN A 452 9.17 -22.70 -3.22
N PRO A 453 8.30 -21.75 -2.76
CA PRO A 453 8.33 -21.25 -1.39
C PRO A 453 7.73 -22.19 -0.35
N HIS A 454 7.01 -23.22 -0.76
CA HIS A 454 6.23 -24.07 0.16
C HIS A 454 7.13 -24.97 1.02
N ASN A 455 6.86 -25.01 2.32
CA ASN A 455 7.61 -25.75 3.34
C ASN A 455 9.07 -25.30 3.50
N VAL A 456 9.39 -24.09 3.01
CA VAL A 456 10.69 -23.45 3.26
C VAL A 456 10.51 -22.43 4.38
N PHE A 457 11.29 -22.60 5.42
CA PHE A 457 11.40 -21.70 6.56
C PHE A 457 12.66 -20.88 6.40
N SER A 458 12.59 -19.58 6.64
CA SER A 458 13.73 -18.69 6.51
C SER A 458 13.99 -17.90 7.78
N PHE A 459 15.23 -17.56 8.02
CA PHE A 459 15.68 -16.64 9.05
C PHE A 459 17.03 -16.05 8.67
N GLN A 460 17.36 -14.88 9.21
CA GLN A 460 18.61 -14.20 8.91
C GLN A 460 19.57 -14.29 10.09
N ILE A 461 20.83 -14.54 9.78
CA ILE A 461 21.95 -14.44 10.72
C ILE A 461 22.86 -13.30 10.27
N THR A 462 23.05 -12.33 11.15
CA THR A 462 23.98 -11.21 10.95
C THR A 462 25.04 -11.27 12.05
N PRO A 463 26.19 -11.89 11.82
CA PRO A 463 27.23 -12.04 12.84
C PRO A 463 27.76 -10.66 13.28
N PRO A 464 28.04 -10.44 14.57
CA PRO A 464 28.67 -9.23 15.03
C PRO A 464 30.02 -9.00 14.33
N LEU A 465 30.13 -7.87 13.59
CA LEU A 465 31.27 -7.59 12.70
C LEU A 465 32.63 -7.62 13.41
N ASN A 466 32.69 -7.25 14.67
CA ASN A 466 33.98 -7.24 15.40
C ASN A 466 34.47 -8.64 15.73
N ARG A 467 33.57 -9.57 16.10
CA ARG A 467 33.91 -10.94 16.45
C ARG A 467 34.21 -11.78 15.19
N TYR A 468 33.47 -11.49 14.15
CA TYR A 468 33.52 -12.19 12.86
C TYR A 468 34.08 -11.29 11.74
N LYS A 469 35.07 -10.45 12.03
CA LYS A 469 35.72 -9.56 11.07
C LYS A 469 36.50 -10.32 9.99
N GLU A 470 37.08 -11.47 10.35
CA GLU A 470 37.84 -12.28 9.44
C GLU A 470 36.92 -13.21 8.64
N PRO A 471 37.04 -13.25 7.30
CA PRO A 471 36.21 -14.10 6.47
C PRO A 471 36.20 -15.56 6.87
N GLU A 472 37.31 -16.11 7.29
CA GLU A 472 37.41 -17.50 7.75
C GLU A 472 36.59 -17.78 8.99
N LYS A 473 36.46 -16.83 9.92
CA LYS A 473 35.63 -16.96 11.12
C LYS A 473 34.12 -16.95 10.75
N GLN A 474 33.75 -16.09 9.80
CA GLN A 474 32.36 -16.07 9.29
C GLN A 474 32.02 -17.39 8.63
N LEU A 475 32.89 -17.89 7.76
CA LEU A 475 32.69 -19.17 7.07
C LEU A 475 32.60 -20.34 8.06
N SER A 476 33.44 -20.34 9.11
CA SER A 476 33.40 -21.35 10.16
C SER A 476 32.07 -21.33 10.93
N LEU A 477 31.55 -20.14 11.23
CA LEU A 477 30.23 -19.95 11.85
C LEU A 477 29.12 -20.51 10.98
N TYR A 478 29.07 -20.10 9.69
CA TYR A 478 28.02 -20.55 8.77
C TYR A 478 28.06 -22.06 8.54
N LYS A 479 29.27 -22.64 8.46
CA LYS A 479 29.44 -24.08 8.36
C LYS A 479 28.91 -24.80 9.59
N ALA A 480 29.29 -24.34 10.80
CA ALA A 480 28.80 -24.91 12.05
C ALA A 480 27.27 -24.78 12.18
N ALA A 481 26.68 -23.65 11.73
CA ALA A 481 25.25 -23.45 11.72
C ALA A 481 24.53 -24.44 10.78
N VAL A 482 25.05 -24.62 9.55
CA VAL A 482 24.49 -25.59 8.59
C VAL A 482 24.56 -27.02 9.14
N GLU A 483 25.72 -27.43 9.67
CA GLU A 483 25.93 -28.78 10.24
C GLU A 483 24.99 -29.01 11.44
N LYS A 484 24.88 -28.03 12.33
CA LYS A 484 24.03 -28.14 13.51
C LYS A 484 22.55 -28.23 13.18
N LEU A 485 22.07 -27.34 12.30
CA LEU A 485 20.68 -27.35 11.82
C LEU A 485 20.38 -28.62 11.05
N GLY A 486 21.28 -29.04 10.14
CA GLY A 486 21.13 -30.27 9.35
C GLY A 486 21.18 -31.58 10.19
N SER A 487 21.70 -31.50 11.41
CA SER A 487 21.66 -32.66 12.35
C SER A 487 20.28 -32.86 12.99
N LEU A 488 19.35 -31.90 12.85
CA LEU A 488 18.00 -31.99 13.39
C LEU A 488 17.13 -32.85 12.46
N PRO A 489 16.51 -33.95 12.90
CA PRO A 489 15.77 -34.88 12.05
C PRO A 489 14.60 -34.21 11.27
N ALA A 490 14.07 -33.13 11.81
CA ALA A 490 12.96 -32.42 11.20
C ALA A 490 13.37 -31.38 10.15
N MET A 491 14.68 -31.08 10.02
CA MET A 491 15.23 -30.13 9.04
C MET A 491 15.87 -30.95 7.91
N GLN A 492 15.13 -31.14 6.82
CA GLN A 492 15.51 -32.08 5.73
C GLN A 492 16.71 -31.55 4.91
N SER A 493 16.77 -30.25 4.69
CA SER A 493 17.88 -29.59 3.98
C SER A 493 18.03 -28.14 4.47
N VAL A 494 19.28 -27.72 4.55
CA VAL A 494 19.66 -26.40 5.06
C VAL A 494 20.67 -25.77 4.10
N SER A 495 20.43 -24.52 3.73
CA SER A 495 21.38 -23.72 2.96
C SER A 495 21.20 -22.23 3.28
N GLY A 496 21.88 -21.34 2.56
CA GLY A 496 21.75 -19.91 2.76
C GLY A 496 22.07 -19.11 1.51
N ILE A 497 21.60 -17.88 1.50
CA ILE A 497 21.79 -16.89 0.44
C ILE A 497 22.03 -15.51 1.07
N SER A 498 22.83 -14.68 0.41
CA SER A 498 23.10 -13.31 0.84
C SER A 498 21.82 -12.46 0.96
N SER A 499 20.91 -12.59 0.01
CA SER A 499 19.65 -11.85 -0.05
C SER A 499 18.51 -12.76 -0.47
N LEU A 500 17.45 -12.85 0.32
CA LEU A 500 16.27 -13.64 -0.06
C LEU A 500 15.61 -13.08 -1.32
N PRO A 501 15.10 -13.94 -2.21
CA PRO A 501 14.29 -13.48 -3.33
C PRO A 501 13.11 -12.61 -2.87
N LEU A 502 12.74 -11.62 -3.70
CA LEU A 502 11.66 -10.66 -3.44
C LEU A 502 11.95 -9.66 -2.30
N THR A 503 13.22 -9.51 -1.94
CA THR A 503 13.69 -8.35 -1.18
C THR A 503 14.07 -7.23 -2.15
N SER A 504 13.97 -5.97 -1.72
CA SER A 504 14.52 -4.84 -2.47
C SER A 504 16.02 -4.64 -2.25
N GLN A 505 16.72 -5.62 -1.67
CA GLN A 505 18.09 -5.49 -1.15
C GLN A 505 19.12 -6.32 -1.93
N ALA A 506 18.82 -6.72 -3.16
CA ALA A 506 19.80 -7.43 -3.97
C ALA A 506 21.02 -6.56 -4.28
N LEU A 507 22.19 -7.14 -4.19
CA LEU A 507 23.44 -6.49 -4.59
C LEU A 507 23.49 -6.44 -6.12
N VAL A 508 23.41 -5.24 -6.68
CA VAL A 508 23.58 -5.04 -8.13
C VAL A 508 25.02 -4.63 -8.38
N ASN A 509 25.74 -5.47 -9.13
CA ASN A 509 27.14 -5.28 -9.40
C ASN A 509 27.41 -5.19 -10.92
N SER A 510 28.56 -4.62 -11.29
CA SER A 510 29.02 -4.57 -12.68
C SER A 510 29.77 -5.86 -13.00
N MET A 511 29.47 -6.45 -14.16
CA MET A 511 30.05 -7.71 -14.61
C MET A 511 30.62 -7.53 -16.02
N ASP A 512 31.85 -8.03 -16.24
CA ASP A 512 32.50 -8.13 -17.55
C ASP A 512 32.50 -9.60 -18.04
N PRO A 513 31.99 -9.89 -19.21
CA PRO A 513 32.14 -11.22 -19.82
C PRO A 513 33.53 -11.39 -20.48
N ASP A 514 33.90 -12.62 -20.76
CA ASP A 514 35.12 -12.97 -21.45
C ASP A 514 35.08 -12.55 -22.93
N SER A 515 36.26 -12.70 -23.63
CA SER A 515 36.42 -12.34 -25.04
C SER A 515 35.57 -13.19 -25.99
N GLN A 516 34.96 -14.27 -25.54
CA GLN A 516 34.10 -15.13 -26.34
C GLN A 516 32.64 -14.65 -26.38
N SER A 517 32.29 -13.67 -25.54
CA SER A 517 30.99 -13.05 -25.55
C SER A 517 30.92 -11.92 -26.59
N PRO A 518 29.80 -11.76 -27.31
CA PRO A 518 29.56 -10.59 -28.19
C PRO A 518 29.44 -9.27 -27.39
N LEU A 519 29.38 -9.35 -26.08
CA LEU A 519 29.31 -8.21 -25.18
C LEU A 519 30.66 -7.92 -24.48
N PHE A 520 31.75 -8.52 -24.93
CA PHE A 520 33.08 -8.25 -24.39
C PHE A 520 33.39 -6.74 -24.40
N GLY A 521 33.91 -6.23 -23.30
CA GLY A 521 34.20 -4.81 -23.12
C GLY A 521 32.97 -3.91 -22.91
N LYS A 522 31.79 -4.51 -22.75
CA LYS A 522 30.54 -3.81 -22.38
C LYS A 522 30.06 -4.32 -21.03
N PRO A 523 30.39 -3.65 -19.93
CA PRO A 523 29.97 -4.09 -18.62
C PRO A 523 28.45 -4.09 -18.51
N LEU A 524 27.91 -5.13 -17.85
CA LEU A 524 26.49 -5.33 -17.59
C LEU A 524 26.25 -5.23 -16.10
N LEU A 525 25.10 -4.65 -15.72
CA LEU A 525 24.63 -4.73 -14.36
C LEU A 525 23.89 -6.05 -14.17
N VAL A 526 24.29 -6.80 -13.14
CA VAL A 526 23.73 -8.09 -12.75
C VAL A 526 23.50 -8.12 -11.24
N GLU A 527 22.60 -8.97 -10.82
CA GLU A 527 22.46 -9.30 -9.40
C GLU A 527 23.48 -10.34 -9.01
N GLU A 528 24.25 -10.06 -7.99
CA GLU A 528 25.23 -10.97 -7.43
C GLU A 528 24.77 -11.49 -6.09
N GLU A 529 24.60 -12.80 -5.99
CA GLU A 529 24.18 -13.48 -4.78
C GLU A 529 25.20 -14.51 -4.33
N SER A 530 25.59 -14.41 -3.08
CA SER A 530 26.48 -15.38 -2.46
C SER A 530 25.67 -16.47 -1.80
N ILE A 531 25.91 -17.74 -2.16
CA ILE A 531 25.10 -18.87 -1.69
C ILE A 531 25.93 -19.99 -1.09
N LEU A 532 25.35 -20.68 -0.11
CA LEU A 532 25.88 -21.93 0.41
C LEU A 532 25.53 -23.11 -0.50
N PRO A 533 26.34 -24.18 -0.52
CA PRO A 533 26.02 -25.39 -1.26
C PRO A 533 24.63 -25.96 -0.91
N GLY A 534 23.92 -26.49 -1.90
CA GLY A 534 22.58 -27.06 -1.73
C GLY A 534 21.44 -26.04 -1.76
N PHE A 535 21.71 -24.74 -2.00
CA PHE A 535 20.67 -23.71 -2.07
C PHE A 535 19.61 -24.05 -3.14
N PHE A 536 20.04 -24.42 -4.33
CA PHE A 536 19.14 -24.76 -5.43
C PHE A 536 18.25 -25.98 -5.09
N GLN A 537 18.77 -26.93 -4.33
CA GLN A 537 18.01 -28.07 -3.86
C GLN A 537 16.91 -27.67 -2.85
N VAL A 538 17.26 -26.82 -1.85
CA VAL A 538 16.29 -26.34 -0.84
C VAL A 538 15.17 -25.56 -1.51
N MET A 539 15.53 -24.69 -2.47
CA MET A 539 14.59 -23.83 -3.21
C MET A 539 13.88 -24.55 -4.35
N ARG A 540 14.26 -25.84 -4.62
CA ARG A 540 13.78 -26.67 -5.75
C ARG A 540 13.96 -25.98 -7.11
N LEU A 541 15.11 -25.32 -7.28
CA LEU A 541 15.51 -24.66 -8.51
C LEU A 541 16.23 -25.66 -9.42
N PRO A 542 15.81 -25.83 -10.68
CA PRO A 542 16.48 -26.72 -11.60
C PRO A 542 17.81 -26.12 -12.09
N ILE A 543 18.84 -26.94 -12.08
CA ILE A 543 20.11 -26.70 -12.75
C ILE A 543 19.98 -27.30 -14.15
N PHE A 544 20.00 -26.47 -15.19
CA PHE A 544 19.79 -26.92 -16.57
C PHE A 544 21.04 -27.54 -17.16
N GLN A 545 22.22 -27.04 -16.80
CA GLN A 545 23.52 -27.53 -17.26
C GLN A 545 24.55 -27.41 -16.15
N GLY A 546 25.52 -28.30 -16.15
CA GLY A 546 26.62 -28.26 -15.19
C GLY A 546 26.31 -28.86 -13.82
N ARG A 547 26.86 -28.26 -12.75
CA ARG A 547 26.76 -28.72 -11.36
C ARG A 547 26.50 -27.60 -10.37
N ASP A 548 26.00 -27.94 -9.20
CA ASP A 548 25.92 -27.05 -8.05
C ASP A 548 27.30 -26.81 -7.40
N PHE A 549 27.39 -25.81 -6.52
CA PHE A 549 28.55 -25.59 -5.65
C PHE A 549 28.68 -26.74 -4.63
N THR A 550 29.90 -26.98 -4.27
CA THR A 550 30.26 -27.98 -3.25
C THR A 550 31.19 -27.38 -2.19
N ASN A 551 31.43 -28.07 -1.11
CA ASN A 551 32.39 -27.64 -0.09
C ASN A 551 33.86 -27.59 -0.62
N ALA A 552 34.13 -28.13 -1.81
CA ALA A 552 35.43 -28.00 -2.48
C ALA A 552 35.62 -26.62 -3.16
N ASP A 553 34.54 -25.93 -3.50
CA ASP A 553 34.55 -24.60 -4.13
C ASP A 553 34.78 -23.51 -3.05
N ARG A 554 36.00 -23.41 -2.52
CA ARG A 554 36.42 -22.58 -1.37
C ARG A 554 37.56 -21.64 -1.73
N GLN A 555 37.87 -20.71 -0.85
CA GLN A 555 39.06 -19.87 -1.02
C GLN A 555 40.32 -20.69 -1.30
N GLY A 556 41.15 -20.21 -2.23
CA GLY A 556 42.38 -20.92 -2.67
C GLY A 556 42.12 -21.97 -3.77
N THR A 557 40.89 -22.23 -4.19
CA THR A 557 40.59 -23.04 -5.40
C THR A 557 40.24 -22.14 -6.58
N SER A 558 40.13 -22.71 -7.79
CA SER A 558 39.72 -21.94 -8.99
C SER A 558 38.40 -21.22 -8.73
N PRO A 559 38.32 -19.90 -8.99
CA PRO A 559 37.09 -19.15 -8.80
C PRO A 559 36.00 -19.63 -9.76
N VAL A 560 34.82 -19.95 -9.22
CA VAL A 560 33.69 -20.49 -9.99
C VAL A 560 32.44 -19.66 -9.81
N VAL A 561 31.47 -19.82 -10.75
CA VAL A 561 30.23 -19.06 -10.77
C VAL A 561 29.13 -19.87 -11.44
N LEU A 562 27.88 -19.68 -10.98
CA LEU A 562 26.68 -20.08 -11.72
C LEU A 562 25.97 -18.84 -12.28
N VAL A 563 25.34 -18.99 -13.41
CA VAL A 563 24.58 -17.92 -14.08
C VAL A 563 23.14 -18.39 -14.32
N ASP A 564 22.21 -17.44 -14.39
CA ASP A 564 20.86 -17.78 -14.83
C ASP A 564 20.81 -18.04 -16.36
N ASP A 565 19.74 -18.68 -16.79
CA ASP A 565 19.52 -19.03 -18.20
C ASP A 565 19.35 -17.79 -19.11
N VAL A 566 18.83 -16.67 -18.58
CA VAL A 566 18.67 -15.39 -19.29
C VAL A 566 20.02 -14.75 -19.55
N LEU A 567 20.90 -14.71 -18.55
CA LEU A 567 22.25 -14.20 -18.67
C LEU A 567 23.08 -15.07 -19.62
N ALA A 568 23.03 -16.39 -19.46
CA ALA A 568 23.73 -17.35 -20.30
C ALA A 568 23.37 -17.16 -21.78
N ALA A 569 22.06 -17.09 -22.09
CA ALA A 569 21.60 -16.87 -23.46
C ALA A 569 22.03 -15.52 -24.05
N LYS A 570 22.15 -14.48 -23.21
CA LYS A 570 22.57 -13.14 -23.62
C LYS A 570 24.08 -13.06 -23.85
N LEU A 571 24.88 -13.71 -22.99
CA LEU A 571 26.33 -13.65 -23.06
C LEU A 571 26.90 -14.57 -24.15
N TRP A 572 26.34 -15.76 -24.32
CA TRP A 572 26.85 -16.76 -25.26
C TRP A 572 25.70 -17.38 -26.06
N PRO A 573 25.08 -16.60 -26.98
CA PRO A 573 23.95 -17.09 -27.77
C PRO A 573 24.36 -18.31 -28.61
N SER A 574 23.59 -19.40 -28.49
CA SER A 574 23.82 -20.66 -29.22
C SER A 574 25.13 -21.40 -28.88
N GLN A 575 25.82 -21.06 -27.81
CA GLN A 575 27.00 -21.74 -27.30
C GLN A 575 26.76 -22.30 -25.91
N SER A 576 27.53 -23.33 -25.51
CA SER A 576 27.55 -23.75 -24.11
C SER A 576 28.20 -22.68 -23.23
N PRO A 577 27.55 -22.23 -22.16
CA PRO A 577 28.16 -21.29 -21.22
C PRO A 577 29.18 -21.96 -20.29
N LEU A 578 29.17 -23.31 -20.18
CA LEU A 578 30.09 -24.04 -19.31
C LEU A 578 31.55 -23.87 -19.76
N GLY A 579 32.44 -23.59 -18.80
CA GLY A 579 33.86 -23.35 -19.05
C GLY A 579 34.17 -21.95 -19.60
N LYS A 580 33.16 -21.10 -19.83
CA LYS A 580 33.34 -19.68 -20.14
C LYS A 580 33.63 -18.92 -18.85
N HIS A 581 34.14 -17.68 -19.01
CA HIS A 581 34.57 -16.88 -17.86
C HIS A 581 33.85 -15.54 -17.82
N LEU A 582 33.60 -15.09 -16.61
CA LEU A 582 33.16 -13.72 -16.34
C LEU A 582 33.85 -13.21 -15.06
N ARG A 583 33.85 -11.91 -14.88
CA ARG A 583 34.33 -11.29 -13.64
C ARG A 583 33.40 -10.22 -13.17
N MET A 584 33.25 -10.12 -11.85
CA MET A 584 32.50 -9.06 -11.18
C MET A 584 33.45 -7.91 -10.83
N ALA A 585 32.93 -6.69 -10.77
CA ALA A 585 33.69 -5.62 -10.16
C ALA A 585 33.78 -5.87 -8.62
N LEU A 586 34.93 -5.60 -8.05
CA LEU A 586 35.07 -5.55 -6.59
C LEU A 586 34.34 -4.31 -6.04
N PHE A 587 34.06 -4.31 -4.76
CA PHE A 587 33.52 -3.12 -4.07
C PHE A 587 34.46 -1.89 -4.19
N THR A 588 35.72 -2.10 -4.51
CA THR A 588 36.72 -1.07 -4.82
C THR A 588 36.60 -0.50 -6.22
N GLY A 589 35.65 -1.01 -7.05
CA GLY A 589 35.54 -0.65 -8.47
C GLY A 589 36.60 -1.31 -9.36
N GLU A 590 37.57 -2.03 -8.78
CA GLU A 590 38.55 -2.79 -9.54
C GLU A 590 37.95 -4.09 -10.08
N PRO A 591 38.48 -4.59 -11.22
CA PRO A 591 38.04 -5.87 -11.73
C PRO A 591 38.41 -7.00 -10.76
N GLY A 592 37.40 -7.78 -10.37
CA GLY A 592 37.62 -8.99 -9.56
C GLY A 592 38.26 -10.13 -10.36
N PRO A 593 38.45 -11.31 -9.77
CA PRO A 593 39.01 -12.47 -10.41
C PRO A 593 38.07 -12.99 -11.50
N TRP A 594 38.69 -13.55 -12.58
CA TRP A 594 37.94 -14.33 -13.55
C TRP A 594 37.38 -15.59 -12.91
N ARG A 595 36.08 -15.84 -13.08
CA ARG A 595 35.37 -16.99 -12.53
C ARG A 595 34.87 -17.84 -13.69
N GLU A 596 35.09 -19.15 -13.58
CA GLU A 596 34.61 -20.12 -14.56
C GLU A 596 33.11 -20.44 -14.33
N VAL A 597 32.32 -20.38 -15.38
CA VAL A 597 30.91 -20.79 -15.34
C VAL A 597 30.82 -22.31 -15.27
N ILE A 598 30.38 -22.83 -14.12
CA ILE A 598 30.24 -24.27 -13.85
C ILE A 598 28.81 -24.78 -13.93
N GLY A 599 27.82 -23.90 -14.04
CA GLY A 599 26.44 -24.30 -14.17
C GLY A 599 25.52 -23.18 -14.61
N VAL A 600 24.37 -23.58 -15.13
CA VAL A 600 23.28 -22.69 -15.56
C VAL A 600 22.02 -23.08 -14.79
N VAL A 601 21.41 -22.12 -14.13
CA VAL A 601 20.22 -22.29 -13.30
C VAL A 601 19.02 -21.54 -13.88
N LYS A 602 17.83 -21.89 -13.45
CA LYS A 602 16.61 -21.15 -13.82
C LYS A 602 16.62 -19.74 -13.22
N GLU A 603 16.16 -18.74 -13.99
CA GLU A 603 15.96 -17.36 -13.52
C GLU A 603 15.03 -17.33 -12.28
N ILE A 604 15.42 -16.62 -11.23
CA ILE A 604 14.57 -16.23 -10.12
C ILE A 604 14.06 -14.80 -10.36
N LYS A 605 12.77 -14.57 -10.18
CA LYS A 605 12.19 -13.22 -10.27
C LYS A 605 12.41 -12.46 -8.96
N HIS A 606 13.63 -12.06 -8.70
CA HIS A 606 14.07 -11.49 -7.42
C HIS A 606 13.29 -10.23 -7.02
N PHE A 607 12.96 -9.34 -7.96
CA PHE A 607 12.19 -8.11 -7.69
C PHE A 607 10.69 -8.23 -7.95
N GLY A 608 10.18 -9.44 -8.08
CA GLY A 608 8.79 -9.72 -8.38
C GLY A 608 8.46 -9.76 -9.87
N PRO A 609 7.31 -10.37 -10.22
CA PRO A 609 6.95 -10.68 -11.60
C PRO A 609 6.66 -9.45 -12.48
N GLU A 610 6.51 -8.26 -11.88
CA GLU A 610 6.03 -7.06 -12.57
C GLU A 610 7.10 -6.17 -13.14
N ARG A 611 8.30 -6.27 -12.63
CA ARG A 611 9.38 -5.45 -13.18
C ARG A 611 9.70 -5.94 -14.59
N GLN A 612 9.50 -5.06 -15.55
CA GLN A 612 9.85 -5.30 -16.96
C GLN A 612 11.37 -5.41 -17.17
N VAL A 613 12.17 -4.95 -16.22
CA VAL A 613 13.62 -5.11 -16.25
C VAL A 613 13.93 -6.53 -15.77
N LYS A 614 14.31 -7.39 -16.68
CA LYS A 614 14.88 -8.70 -16.38
C LYS A 614 16.28 -8.47 -15.83
N TRP A 615 16.42 -8.58 -14.53
CA TRP A 615 17.73 -8.60 -13.90
C TRP A 615 18.32 -10.00 -14.08
N MET A 616 19.49 -10.05 -14.66
CA MET A 616 20.26 -11.27 -14.83
C MET A 616 21.01 -11.56 -13.55
N GLN A 617 21.10 -12.83 -13.18
CA GLN A 617 21.63 -13.25 -11.89
C GLN A 617 22.92 -14.01 -12.03
N VAL A 618 23.81 -13.75 -11.10
CA VAL A 618 25.09 -14.44 -10.93
C VAL A 618 25.17 -14.95 -9.49
N TYR A 619 25.48 -16.22 -9.35
CA TYR A 619 25.64 -16.83 -8.04
C TYR A 619 27.11 -17.16 -7.81
N VAL A 620 27.65 -16.75 -6.67
CA VAL A 620 29.01 -17.07 -6.25
C VAL A 620 28.98 -17.95 -5.01
N PRO A 621 29.97 -18.86 -4.80
CA PRO A 621 29.97 -19.69 -3.62
C PRO A 621 30.38 -18.87 -2.39
N GLN A 622 29.57 -18.93 -1.34
CA GLN A 622 29.83 -18.28 -0.05
C GLN A 622 31.22 -18.61 0.51
N TYR A 623 31.76 -19.78 0.20
CA TYR A 623 33.09 -20.18 0.64
C TYR A 623 34.24 -19.57 -0.17
N GLN A 624 33.97 -18.93 -1.32
CA GLN A 624 34.96 -18.15 -2.07
C GLN A 624 34.78 -16.65 -1.87
N ASP A 625 33.52 -16.18 -1.74
CA ASP A 625 33.14 -14.78 -1.65
C ASP A 625 32.13 -14.59 -0.50
N PRO A 626 32.60 -14.48 0.74
CA PRO A 626 31.74 -14.46 1.90
C PRO A 626 30.95 -13.15 2.02
N SER A 627 29.64 -13.26 2.08
CA SER A 627 28.74 -12.18 2.46
C SER A 627 28.70 -12.03 3.99
N PRO A 628 28.71 -10.80 4.52
CA PRO A 628 28.70 -10.56 5.96
C PRO A 628 27.37 -10.91 6.65
N ALA A 629 26.28 -10.96 5.92
CA ALA A 629 24.97 -11.40 6.39
C ALA A 629 24.45 -12.52 5.51
N LEU A 630 23.78 -13.50 6.10
CA LEU A 630 23.25 -14.65 5.38
C LEU A 630 21.84 -14.96 5.85
N SER A 631 20.94 -15.10 4.89
CA SER A 631 19.59 -15.60 5.10
C SER A 631 19.61 -17.11 4.92
N PHE A 632 19.34 -17.83 6.00
CA PHE A 632 19.21 -19.28 5.97
C PHE A 632 17.85 -19.67 5.43
N VAL A 633 17.84 -20.70 4.62
CA VAL A 633 16.64 -21.37 4.08
C VAL A 633 16.68 -22.84 4.49
N VAL A 634 15.58 -23.28 5.06
CA VAL A 634 15.48 -24.63 5.65
C VAL A 634 14.19 -25.29 5.18
N ASN A 635 14.30 -26.47 4.58
CA ASN A 635 13.13 -27.27 4.28
C ASN A 635 12.74 -28.08 5.52
N THR A 636 11.54 -27.82 6.05
CA THR A 636 11.07 -28.45 7.29
C THR A 636 9.59 -28.77 7.22
N THR A 637 9.20 -29.83 7.95
CA THR A 637 7.80 -30.20 8.17
C THR A 637 7.22 -29.70 9.48
N LEU A 638 8.02 -28.98 10.28
CA LEU A 638 7.59 -28.40 11.55
C LEU A 638 6.68 -27.18 11.32
N SER A 639 5.83 -26.91 12.31
CA SER A 639 5.14 -25.63 12.39
C SER A 639 6.13 -24.47 12.62
N ASN A 640 5.76 -23.25 12.26
CA ASN A 640 6.63 -22.06 12.38
C ASN A 640 7.26 -21.91 13.76
N ASP A 641 6.46 -22.03 14.83
CA ASP A 641 6.95 -21.86 16.20
C ASP A 641 7.88 -23.00 16.62
N ALA A 642 7.58 -24.23 16.20
CA ALA A 642 8.44 -25.38 16.46
C ALA A 642 9.77 -25.28 15.69
N ALA A 643 9.74 -24.86 14.42
CA ALA A 643 10.93 -24.64 13.60
C ALA A 643 11.79 -23.51 14.18
N LYS A 644 11.18 -22.38 14.56
CA LYS A 644 11.85 -21.26 15.23
C LYS A 644 12.57 -21.71 16.51
N ASN A 645 11.85 -22.38 17.41
CA ASN A 645 12.42 -22.80 18.69
C ASN A 645 13.54 -23.82 18.50
N ALA A 646 13.40 -24.77 17.55
CA ALA A 646 14.43 -25.74 17.23
C ALA A 646 15.68 -25.06 16.63
N ALA A 647 15.50 -24.13 15.70
CA ALA A 647 16.58 -23.39 15.07
C ALA A 647 17.32 -22.52 16.10
N LEU A 648 16.60 -21.76 16.94
CA LEU A 648 17.19 -20.93 17.98
C LEU A 648 18.02 -21.75 18.95
N LYS A 649 17.51 -22.87 19.44
CA LYS A 649 18.25 -23.75 20.34
C LYS A 649 19.50 -24.31 19.69
N ALA A 650 19.43 -24.74 18.44
CA ALA A 650 20.57 -25.28 17.71
C ALA A 650 21.65 -24.19 17.47
N LEU A 651 21.25 -22.97 17.15
CA LEU A 651 22.16 -21.87 16.89
C LEU A 651 22.79 -21.33 18.18
N GLN A 652 22.07 -21.31 19.30
CA GLN A 652 22.61 -20.96 20.62
C GLN A 652 23.70 -21.94 21.11
N GLU A 653 23.69 -23.16 20.60
CA GLU A 653 24.79 -24.13 20.88
C GLU A 653 26.05 -23.84 20.03
N VAL A 654 25.91 -23.14 18.90
CA VAL A 654 27.03 -22.68 18.05
C VAL A 654 27.61 -21.38 18.63
N ASP A 655 26.78 -20.38 18.84
CA ASP A 655 27.14 -19.10 19.50
C ASP A 655 25.90 -18.55 20.23
N ARG A 656 26.03 -18.36 21.57
CA ARG A 656 24.93 -17.88 22.41
C ARG A 656 24.50 -16.45 22.11
N ASP A 657 25.42 -15.67 21.62
CA ASP A 657 25.22 -14.22 21.35
C ASP A 657 24.90 -13.94 19.89
N LEU A 658 24.57 -14.97 19.10
CA LEU A 658 24.26 -14.82 17.70
C LEU A 658 22.85 -14.27 17.53
N PRO A 659 22.69 -13.08 16.95
CA PRO A 659 21.36 -12.55 16.65
C PRO A 659 20.76 -13.33 15.47
N VAL A 660 19.55 -13.80 15.67
CA VAL A 660 18.79 -14.53 14.65
C VAL A 660 17.43 -13.88 14.48
N GLU A 661 17.12 -13.45 13.27
CA GLU A 661 15.97 -12.63 12.99
C GLU A 661 15.08 -13.18 11.89
N SER A 662 13.94 -12.51 11.71
CA SER A 662 13.05 -12.72 10.56
C SER A 662 12.61 -14.16 10.40
N PHE A 663 12.34 -14.86 11.52
CA PHE A 663 11.83 -16.23 11.50
C PHE A 663 10.44 -16.30 10.89
N GLU A 664 10.35 -16.77 9.67
CA GLU A 664 9.05 -16.98 9.01
C GLU A 664 9.14 -18.00 7.88
N THR A 665 7.98 -18.49 7.45
CA THR A 665 7.93 -19.25 6.20
C THR A 665 8.18 -18.35 5.01
N LEU A 666 8.79 -18.89 3.97
CA LEU A 666 9.02 -18.14 2.73
C LEU A 666 7.69 -17.69 2.09
N ASP A 667 6.62 -18.50 2.21
CA ASP A 667 5.25 -18.07 1.84
C ASP A 667 4.76 -16.85 2.65
N GLY A 668 4.99 -16.86 3.96
CA GLY A 668 4.65 -15.74 4.84
C GLY A 668 5.44 -14.49 4.49
N TYR A 669 6.72 -14.66 4.23
CA TYR A 669 7.62 -13.60 3.77
C TYR A 669 7.15 -12.97 2.44
N LEU A 670 6.79 -13.81 1.45
CA LEU A 670 6.21 -13.38 0.17
C LEU A 670 4.93 -12.58 0.35
N ASN A 671 4.01 -13.13 1.16
CA ASN A 671 2.74 -12.47 1.44
C ASN A 671 2.96 -11.11 2.10
N ARG A 672 3.86 -11.03 3.10
CA ARG A 672 4.10 -9.80 3.85
C ARG A 672 4.80 -8.73 3.01
N ASN A 673 5.85 -9.07 2.29
CA ASN A 673 6.70 -8.09 1.62
C ASN A 673 6.23 -7.78 0.19
N TYR A 674 5.60 -8.73 -0.48
CA TYR A 674 5.23 -8.57 -1.89
C TYR A 674 3.72 -8.45 -2.13
N LEU A 675 2.91 -9.33 -1.55
CA LEU A 675 1.48 -9.40 -1.84
C LEU A 675 0.63 -8.54 -0.89
N SER A 676 1.12 -8.19 0.31
CA SER A 676 0.31 -7.52 1.34
C SER A 676 -0.35 -6.21 0.88
N GLY A 677 0.37 -5.36 0.15
CA GLY A 677 -0.17 -4.10 -0.37
C GLY A 677 -1.29 -4.31 -1.40
N ARG A 678 -1.20 -5.38 -2.20
CA ARG A 678 -2.21 -5.77 -3.19
C ARG A 678 -3.43 -6.38 -2.54
N HIS A 679 -3.22 -7.31 -1.59
CA HIS A 679 -4.31 -7.87 -0.80
C HIS A 679 -5.06 -6.78 -0.03
N ALA A 680 -4.35 -5.79 0.53
CA ALA A 680 -4.96 -4.65 1.19
C ALA A 680 -5.84 -3.83 0.23
N SER A 681 -5.29 -3.46 -0.94
CA SER A 681 -6.04 -2.71 -1.96
C SER A 681 -7.23 -3.50 -2.49
N LEU A 682 -7.06 -4.79 -2.76
CA LEU A 682 -8.12 -5.67 -3.21
C LEU A 682 -9.22 -5.83 -2.16
N THR A 683 -8.86 -6.03 -0.89
CA THR A 683 -9.82 -6.13 0.21
C THR A 683 -10.69 -4.88 0.32
N LEU A 684 -10.09 -3.70 0.22
CA LEU A 684 -10.83 -2.43 0.22
C LEU A 684 -11.75 -2.31 -0.99
N LEU A 685 -11.25 -2.60 -2.19
CA LEU A 685 -12.04 -2.45 -3.42
C LEU A 685 -13.16 -3.48 -3.56
N THR A 686 -12.96 -4.71 -3.09
CA THR A 686 -14.03 -5.72 -3.05
C THR A 686 -15.10 -5.36 -2.01
N ALA A 687 -14.70 -4.82 -0.86
CA ALA A 687 -15.63 -4.27 0.11
C ALA A 687 -16.42 -3.09 -0.49
N PHE A 688 -15.76 -2.21 -1.24
CA PHE A 688 -16.40 -1.09 -1.94
C PHE A 688 -17.39 -1.56 -3.01
N ALA A 689 -16.99 -2.53 -3.83
CA ALA A 689 -17.89 -3.11 -4.82
C ALA A 689 -19.12 -3.77 -4.16
N GLY A 690 -18.90 -4.51 -3.07
CA GLY A 690 -19.99 -5.12 -2.28
C GLY A 690 -20.97 -4.08 -1.73
N ILE A 691 -20.45 -3.01 -1.10
CA ILE A 691 -21.27 -1.91 -0.58
C ILE A 691 -22.00 -1.20 -1.73
N GLY A 692 -21.32 -0.94 -2.84
CA GLY A 692 -21.92 -0.33 -4.03
C GLY A 692 -23.07 -1.17 -4.60
N ILE A 693 -22.86 -2.48 -4.73
CA ILE A 693 -23.91 -3.41 -5.20
C ILE A 693 -25.09 -3.43 -4.22
N LEU A 694 -24.85 -3.56 -2.91
CA LEU A 694 -25.90 -3.56 -1.90
C LEU A 694 -26.70 -2.23 -1.92
N SER A 695 -26.01 -1.11 -2.13
CA SER A 695 -26.61 0.22 -2.26
C SER A 695 -27.53 0.27 -3.48
N ALA A 696 -27.07 -0.16 -4.65
CA ALA A 696 -27.87 -0.20 -5.88
C ALA A 696 -29.08 -1.15 -5.77
N LEU A 697 -28.90 -2.33 -5.14
CA LEU A 697 -29.99 -3.26 -4.88
C LEU A 697 -31.06 -2.66 -3.96
N SER A 698 -30.65 -1.91 -2.94
CA SER A 698 -31.55 -1.17 -2.05
C SER A 698 -32.38 -0.14 -2.83
N GLY A 699 -31.74 0.61 -3.74
CA GLY A 699 -32.42 1.57 -4.64
C GLY A 699 -33.46 0.89 -5.56
N ILE A 700 -33.05 -0.20 -6.23
CA ILE A 700 -33.96 -0.99 -7.10
C ILE A 700 -35.15 -1.54 -6.31
N TYR A 701 -34.87 -2.18 -5.16
CA TYR A 701 -35.90 -2.70 -4.26
C TYR A 701 -36.88 -1.62 -3.84
N GLY A 702 -36.38 -0.46 -3.41
CA GLY A 702 -37.21 0.66 -2.95
C GLY A 702 -38.14 1.17 -4.05
N VAL A 703 -37.65 1.28 -5.28
CA VAL A 703 -38.48 1.75 -6.43
C VAL A 703 -39.50 0.72 -6.85
N VAL A 704 -39.14 -0.58 -6.93
CA VAL A 704 -40.10 -1.63 -7.29
C VAL A 704 -41.15 -1.78 -6.19
N ALA A 705 -40.77 -1.76 -4.91
CA ALA A 705 -41.71 -1.84 -3.78
C ALA A 705 -42.72 -0.68 -3.80
N ASN A 706 -42.23 0.54 -4.10
CA ASN A 706 -43.10 1.72 -4.22
C ASN A 706 -44.00 1.65 -5.44
N ALA A 707 -43.49 1.22 -6.61
CA ALA A 707 -44.28 1.03 -7.82
C ALA A 707 -45.40 0.01 -7.61
N VAL A 708 -45.12 -1.08 -6.90
CA VAL A 708 -46.15 -2.07 -6.48
C VAL A 708 -47.19 -1.43 -5.60
N THR A 709 -46.81 -0.63 -4.62
CA THR A 709 -47.75 0.00 -3.67
C THR A 709 -48.63 1.04 -4.37
N GLN A 710 -48.09 1.86 -5.24
CA GLN A 710 -48.84 2.91 -5.97
C GLN A 710 -49.81 2.36 -7.01
N ARG A 711 -49.50 1.21 -7.62
CA ARG A 711 -50.31 0.58 -8.66
C ARG A 711 -51.16 -0.57 -8.15
N ARG A 712 -51.35 -0.71 -6.83
CA ARG A 712 -52.09 -1.81 -6.23
C ARG A 712 -53.47 -2.05 -6.87
N ARG A 713 -54.25 -0.99 -7.06
CA ARG A 713 -55.58 -1.07 -7.65
C ARG A 713 -55.54 -1.47 -9.13
N GLU A 714 -54.64 -0.89 -9.94
CA GLU A 714 -54.44 -1.24 -11.34
C GLU A 714 -54.01 -2.71 -11.48
N ILE A 715 -53.10 -3.16 -10.62
CA ILE A 715 -52.61 -4.54 -10.55
C ILE A 715 -53.78 -5.50 -10.20
N ALA A 716 -54.56 -5.16 -9.18
CA ALA A 716 -55.69 -5.97 -8.74
C ALA A 716 -56.75 -6.10 -9.87
N ILE A 717 -57.06 -4.99 -10.59
CA ILE A 717 -58.01 -5.00 -11.72
C ILE A 717 -57.46 -5.88 -12.84
N ARG A 718 -56.20 -5.77 -13.23
CA ARG A 718 -55.61 -6.60 -14.28
C ARG A 718 -55.58 -8.09 -13.91
N MET A 719 -55.27 -8.41 -12.67
CA MET A 719 -55.30 -9.80 -12.16
C MET A 719 -56.75 -10.35 -12.15
N ALA A 720 -57.73 -9.51 -11.78
CA ALA A 720 -59.15 -9.90 -11.83
C ALA A 720 -59.63 -10.12 -13.27
N LEU A 721 -59.03 -9.44 -14.26
CA LEU A 721 -59.28 -9.61 -15.70
C LEU A 721 -58.48 -10.76 -16.36
N GLY A 722 -57.78 -11.60 -15.53
CA GLY A 722 -57.07 -12.78 -16.02
C GLY A 722 -55.60 -12.58 -16.40
N ALA A 723 -54.98 -11.42 -16.07
CA ALA A 723 -53.54 -11.24 -16.27
C ALA A 723 -52.73 -12.14 -15.35
N THR A 724 -51.77 -12.87 -15.91
CA THR A 724 -50.86 -13.70 -15.06
C THR A 724 -50.01 -12.85 -14.18
N PRO A 725 -49.74 -13.30 -12.93
CA PRO A 725 -48.91 -12.57 -11.98
C PRO A 725 -47.51 -12.23 -12.54
N ILE A 726 -46.92 -13.11 -13.38
CA ILE A 726 -45.60 -12.92 -14.01
C ILE A 726 -45.62 -11.76 -15.02
N ARG A 727 -46.68 -11.65 -15.90
CA ARG A 727 -46.77 -10.53 -16.82
C ARG A 727 -46.93 -9.19 -16.10
N THR A 728 -47.68 -9.17 -15.01
CA THR A 728 -47.87 -7.99 -14.17
C THR A 728 -46.60 -7.60 -13.45
N ALA A 729 -45.86 -8.59 -12.92
CA ALA A 729 -44.57 -8.40 -12.31
C ALA A 729 -43.54 -7.79 -13.29
N PHE A 730 -43.47 -8.32 -14.53
CA PHE A 730 -42.54 -7.80 -15.54
C PHE A 730 -42.87 -6.35 -15.92
N LEU A 731 -44.15 -5.99 -16.02
CA LEU A 731 -44.55 -4.64 -16.35
C LEU A 731 -44.16 -3.61 -15.27
N VAL A 732 -44.24 -4.03 -13.99
CA VAL A 732 -43.88 -3.17 -12.85
C VAL A 732 -42.36 -3.04 -12.72
N SER A 733 -41.58 -4.11 -12.97
CA SER A 733 -40.13 -4.11 -12.87
C SER A 733 -39.39 -3.56 -14.10
N ARG A 734 -40.10 -3.38 -15.24
CA ARG A 734 -39.52 -2.94 -16.53
C ARG A 734 -38.62 -1.69 -16.41
N LEU A 735 -39.08 -0.68 -15.66
CA LEU A 735 -38.28 0.56 -15.46
C LEU A 735 -37.00 0.29 -14.72
N GLY A 736 -37.05 -0.53 -13.67
CA GLY A 736 -35.85 -0.93 -12.91
C GLY A 736 -34.88 -1.73 -13.75
N LEU A 737 -35.36 -2.69 -14.54
CA LEU A 737 -34.53 -3.51 -15.43
C LEU A 737 -33.87 -2.68 -16.54
N LEU A 738 -34.60 -1.76 -17.19
CA LEU A 738 -34.04 -0.87 -18.20
C LEU A 738 -32.98 0.06 -17.60
N ALA A 739 -33.27 0.61 -16.43
CA ALA A 739 -32.28 1.43 -15.71
C ALA A 739 -31.04 0.61 -15.31
N THR A 740 -31.19 -0.67 -14.94
CA THR A 740 -30.08 -1.57 -14.67
C THR A 740 -29.23 -1.81 -15.91
N ILE A 741 -29.82 -2.18 -17.03
CA ILE A 741 -29.08 -2.40 -18.28
C ILE A 741 -28.35 -1.12 -18.71
N GLY A 742 -29.08 0.02 -18.72
CA GLY A 742 -28.45 1.32 -19.02
C GLY A 742 -27.31 1.69 -18.06
N GLY A 743 -27.50 1.43 -16.77
CA GLY A 743 -26.49 1.67 -15.75
C GLY A 743 -25.25 0.81 -15.96
N VAL A 744 -25.40 -0.48 -16.26
CA VAL A 744 -24.27 -1.38 -16.57
C VAL A 744 -23.50 -0.89 -17.80
N LEU A 745 -24.20 -0.45 -18.84
CA LEU A 745 -23.55 0.09 -20.04
C LEU A 745 -22.76 1.37 -19.72
N ILE A 746 -23.36 2.31 -18.99
CA ILE A 746 -22.68 3.55 -18.58
C ILE A 746 -21.49 3.25 -17.66
N GLY A 747 -21.65 2.36 -16.68
CA GLY A 747 -20.56 1.93 -15.81
C GLY A 747 -19.40 1.32 -16.60
N SER A 748 -19.71 0.51 -17.60
CA SER A 748 -18.71 -0.05 -18.53
C SER A 748 -17.97 1.05 -19.30
N VAL A 749 -18.69 2.04 -19.84
CA VAL A 749 -18.09 3.19 -20.56
C VAL A 749 -17.18 4.00 -19.63
N ILE A 750 -17.58 4.23 -18.38
CA ILE A 750 -16.75 4.93 -17.38
C ILE A 750 -15.44 4.16 -17.16
N VAL A 751 -15.49 2.84 -16.96
CA VAL A 751 -14.28 2.01 -16.74
C VAL A 751 -13.40 2.00 -17.99
N ILE A 752 -13.97 1.93 -19.19
CA ILE A 752 -13.23 2.03 -20.46
C ILE A 752 -12.51 3.38 -20.55
N SER A 753 -13.15 4.47 -20.17
CA SER A 753 -12.53 5.81 -20.16
C SER A 753 -11.36 5.91 -19.17
N LEU A 754 -11.39 5.15 -18.09
CA LEU A 754 -10.33 5.06 -17.07
C LEU A 754 -9.28 3.98 -17.38
N SER A 755 -9.38 3.29 -18.51
CA SER A 755 -8.54 2.13 -18.84
C SER A 755 -7.04 2.43 -18.80
N ARG A 756 -6.60 3.64 -19.19
CA ARG A 756 -5.20 4.07 -19.13
C ARG A 756 -4.65 4.13 -17.70
N VAL A 757 -5.47 4.59 -16.76
CA VAL A 757 -5.09 4.66 -15.35
C VAL A 757 -5.09 3.24 -14.76
N LEU A 758 -6.10 2.45 -15.07
CA LEU A 758 -6.22 1.08 -14.59
C LEU A 758 -5.11 0.18 -15.13
N SER A 759 -4.71 0.32 -16.40
CA SER A 759 -3.66 -0.51 -17.00
C SER A 759 -2.32 -0.40 -16.26
N SER A 760 -2.04 0.73 -15.61
CA SER A 760 -0.82 0.88 -14.79
C SER A 760 -0.87 0.13 -13.45
N MET A 761 -2.02 -0.41 -13.06
CA MET A 761 -2.23 -1.17 -11.82
C MET A 761 -2.53 -2.66 -12.07
N LEU A 762 -2.78 -3.03 -13.33
CA LEU A 762 -3.11 -4.39 -13.73
C LEU A 762 -1.87 -5.13 -14.22
N TYR A 763 -1.77 -6.39 -13.83
CA TYR A 763 -0.75 -7.30 -14.31
C TYR A 763 -1.39 -8.50 -15.03
N GLY A 764 -0.90 -8.85 -16.21
CA GLY A 764 -1.38 -10.00 -16.97
C GLY A 764 -2.83 -9.90 -17.49
N VAL A 765 -3.51 -8.77 -17.24
CA VAL A 765 -4.91 -8.54 -17.62
C VAL A 765 -5.03 -7.22 -18.36
N THR A 766 -5.76 -7.23 -19.45
CA THR A 766 -6.10 -5.98 -20.14
C THR A 766 -7.26 -5.29 -19.44
N ALA A 767 -7.26 -3.97 -19.38
CA ALA A 767 -8.35 -3.19 -18.80
C ALA A 767 -9.69 -3.37 -19.56
N LEU A 768 -9.65 -3.95 -20.77
CA LEU A 768 -10.79 -4.25 -21.63
C LEU A 768 -11.11 -5.76 -21.68
N ASP A 769 -10.79 -6.54 -20.66
CA ASP A 769 -11.00 -7.98 -20.64
C ASP A 769 -12.50 -8.33 -20.74
N PRO A 770 -12.97 -8.91 -21.85
CA PRO A 770 -14.39 -9.11 -22.09
C PRO A 770 -15.01 -10.10 -21.10
N THR A 771 -14.23 -11.04 -20.55
CA THR A 771 -14.72 -12.04 -19.60
C THR A 771 -15.18 -11.38 -18.30
N ILE A 772 -14.43 -10.39 -17.81
CA ILE A 772 -14.77 -9.66 -16.59
C ILE A 772 -15.97 -8.74 -16.82
N TYR A 773 -16.05 -8.08 -17.99
CA TYR A 773 -17.20 -7.25 -18.34
C TYR A 773 -18.49 -8.07 -18.38
N ILE A 774 -18.48 -9.24 -19.04
CA ILE A 774 -19.64 -10.14 -19.11
C ILE A 774 -20.01 -10.67 -17.73
N LEU A 775 -19.03 -11.12 -16.94
CA LEU A 775 -19.28 -11.68 -15.62
C LEU A 775 -19.86 -10.64 -14.66
N SER A 776 -19.26 -9.44 -14.61
CA SER A 776 -19.76 -8.34 -13.78
C SER A 776 -21.15 -7.86 -14.21
N ALA A 777 -21.39 -7.72 -15.51
CA ALA A 777 -22.70 -7.37 -16.02
C ALA A 777 -23.76 -8.42 -15.65
N THR A 778 -23.45 -9.70 -15.85
CA THR A 778 -24.32 -10.82 -15.49
C THR A 778 -24.63 -10.82 -14.01
N LEU A 779 -23.62 -10.64 -13.16
CA LEU A 779 -23.77 -10.59 -11.70
C LEU A 779 -24.72 -9.45 -11.28
N VAL A 780 -24.48 -8.23 -11.77
CA VAL A 780 -25.29 -7.06 -11.40
C VAL A 780 -26.74 -7.22 -11.89
N ILE A 781 -26.94 -7.70 -13.13
CA ILE A 781 -28.29 -7.94 -13.69
C ILE A 781 -29.02 -9.02 -12.91
N LEU A 782 -28.37 -10.13 -12.58
CA LEU A 782 -28.95 -11.23 -11.80
C LEU A 782 -29.39 -10.74 -10.41
N LEU A 783 -28.52 -10.01 -9.73
CA LEU A 783 -28.83 -9.46 -8.40
C LEU A 783 -29.96 -8.42 -8.47
N ALA A 784 -30.03 -7.61 -9.53
CA ALA A 784 -31.14 -6.67 -9.77
C ALA A 784 -32.47 -7.39 -10.00
N ILE A 785 -32.43 -8.51 -10.70
CA ILE A 785 -33.64 -9.36 -10.87
C ILE A 785 -34.09 -9.91 -9.51
N ILE A 786 -33.17 -10.44 -8.70
CA ILE A 786 -33.47 -10.96 -7.37
C ILE A 786 -34.06 -9.85 -6.48
N ALA A 787 -33.43 -8.65 -6.45
CA ALA A 787 -33.95 -7.51 -5.70
C ALA A 787 -35.36 -7.08 -6.14
N SER A 788 -35.69 -7.25 -7.43
CA SER A 788 -37.00 -6.93 -7.96
C SER A 788 -38.08 -7.99 -7.62
N ILE A 789 -37.67 -9.25 -7.50
CA ILE A 789 -38.62 -10.35 -7.19
C ILE A 789 -39.15 -10.24 -5.76
N VAL A 790 -38.34 -9.84 -4.78
CA VAL A 790 -38.75 -9.78 -3.37
C VAL A 790 -40.00 -8.89 -3.13
N PRO A 791 -40.09 -7.65 -3.63
CA PRO A 791 -41.30 -6.85 -3.49
C PRO A 791 -42.50 -7.45 -4.26
N LEU A 792 -42.21 -8.09 -5.40
CA LEU A 792 -43.27 -8.71 -6.25
C LEU A 792 -43.87 -9.95 -5.60
N MET A 793 -43.12 -10.71 -4.82
CA MET A 793 -43.65 -11.84 -4.05
C MET A 793 -44.76 -11.42 -3.05
N ARG A 794 -44.76 -10.17 -2.59
CA ARG A 794 -45.83 -9.61 -1.76
C ARG A 794 -47.15 -9.48 -2.54
N LEU A 795 -47.15 -9.33 -3.90
CA LEU A 795 -48.34 -9.31 -4.74
C LEU A 795 -49.09 -10.63 -4.73
N PHE A 796 -48.38 -11.77 -4.64
CA PHE A 796 -48.99 -13.10 -4.61
C PHE A 796 -49.74 -13.39 -3.29
N ARG A 797 -49.49 -12.58 -2.23
CA ARG A 797 -50.16 -12.71 -0.93
C ARG A 797 -51.34 -11.74 -0.77
N PHE A 798 -51.64 -10.91 -1.80
CA PHE A 798 -52.75 -9.97 -1.72
C PHE A 798 -54.09 -10.65 -1.93
N ASN A 799 -55.02 -10.40 -1.00
CA ASN A 799 -56.43 -10.77 -1.15
C ASN A 799 -57.09 -9.75 -2.09
N ILE A 800 -57.27 -10.14 -3.37
CA ILE A 800 -57.82 -9.29 -4.44
C ILE A 800 -59.17 -8.68 -4.07
N GLN A 801 -60.03 -9.45 -3.35
CA GLN A 801 -61.34 -8.99 -2.91
C GLN A 801 -61.28 -7.83 -1.91
N GLN A 802 -60.29 -7.81 -1.02
CA GLN A 802 -60.13 -6.70 -0.06
C GLN A 802 -59.66 -5.40 -0.70
N ILE A 803 -58.84 -5.47 -1.79
CA ILE A 803 -58.29 -4.30 -2.47
C ILE A 803 -59.34 -3.65 -3.39
N LEU A 804 -60.28 -4.43 -3.96
CA LEU A 804 -61.34 -3.91 -4.80
C LEU A 804 -62.50 -3.29 -3.98
N ARG A 805 -62.57 -3.57 -2.67
CA ARG A 805 -63.58 -2.98 -1.78
C ARG A 805 -63.10 -1.67 -1.10
N GLN A 806 -61.82 -1.35 -1.16
CA GLN A 806 -61.25 -0.05 -0.78
C GLN A 806 -61.06 0.85 -2.03
#